data_cf1cb34e038f6d2161617e3e02828bbd
#
_entry.id   cf1cb34e038f6d2161617e3e02828bbd
#
_cell.length_a   1.000
_cell.length_b   1.000
_cell.length_c   1.000
_cell.angle_alpha   90.00
_cell.angle_beta   90.00
_cell.angle_gamma   90.00
#
_symmetry.space_group_name_H-M   'P 1'
#
loop_
_entity.id
_entity.type
_entity.pdbx_description
1 polymer ?
#
loop_
_entity_poly.entity_id
_entity_poly.type
_entity_poly.pdbx_seq_one_letter_code
_entity_poly.pdbx_strand_id
1 'polypeptide(L)'
;MSGIGAATTSSTSSTVPGTNVPPVSFPGIASGIDYNSIIQKYTDLTLQQEKPLQTQVSQLNAQQAEMLKIQDLVAKFQDTFQAISDSTAFTATSPTSSNSAAISASTVSGTVATPGTYVVTSATLATATQITNDSAANGAFSQTTALVDAGASITPQNGTVGTTSAGQITINGAVFTYDVNSTTLQSFIADNSAALAAVGVTMTYNAATQKVTLSSSQPLTLGSATDQGNLLQVLKLDTAPITQSGGTYSAVSTSSVGGINDGATLNTANNAGFGTAVTSGVFTINGVNFTVDPTQNNLNDLLQKINASSAGVYATYDQANDKIVLTAKSDGPQGITVGSASDTSNFLQAAGFLTNAAQPNQLSAGASLAVGKSAQVQYVDNAGTSHTVYSNSNSVTSVVPGVDLTLQQAVDGTIVAPVTIAVAQDSTALQGSITSFVNAYNALISEIDTATQAPVVGTTSNDTSGQTQGTQLSGGGVLFNNQDVSDLRDQLVNFVSSMGNTNSTSYNSLASIGLTLDSSFTVDSADASDSANTTTQSNLSQQTFDGTSGRLNALDVPTFTTALAANANAVAQLFTGANSIVTQIGSYLTSVSGLPTQLTGSIAGTIPSKSLFSTLSGENADQISSLQTQIALVTNQANLQANQLRQEFTNSETQIAELQSMQSELAALGGSTTSSSG
;
A
#
# COMPACT_ATOMS: atom_id res chain seq x y z
N MET A 1 8.01 13.73 -6.18
CA MET A 1 9.27 13.12 -5.75
C MET A 1 10.40 14.03 -6.20
N SER A 2 10.90 14.84 -5.33
CA SER A 2 12.21 15.49 -5.44
C SER A 2 12.72 15.59 -4.03
N GLY A 3 13.72 14.77 -3.72
CA GLY A 3 14.35 14.69 -2.42
C GLY A 3 15.03 16.00 -2.08
N ILE A 4 14.56 16.67 -1.05
CA ILE A 4 15.34 17.68 -0.37
C ILE A 4 16.38 16.92 0.44
N GLY A 5 17.62 16.92 -0.06
CA GLY A 5 18.75 16.36 0.64
C GLY A 5 18.88 17.04 2.01
N ALA A 6 18.81 16.22 3.06
CA ALA A 6 19.23 16.62 4.39
C ALA A 6 20.66 17.17 4.25
N ALA A 7 20.80 18.48 4.49
CA ALA A 7 22.11 19.07 4.71
C ALA A 7 22.67 18.44 5.99
N THR A 8 23.49 17.43 5.82
CA THR A 8 24.38 16.98 6.88
C THR A 8 25.29 18.16 7.19
N THR A 9 25.02 18.84 8.30
CA THR A 9 26.01 19.72 8.91
C THR A 9 27.18 18.85 9.34
N SER A 10 28.12 18.65 8.41
CA SER A 10 29.47 18.29 8.80
C SER A 10 29.96 19.44 9.66
N SER A 11 30.06 19.21 10.96
CA SER A 11 30.91 20.01 11.82
C SER A 11 32.34 19.91 11.29
N THR A 12 32.67 20.74 10.33
CA THR A 12 34.07 21.05 10.09
C THR A 12 34.54 21.78 11.34
N SER A 13 35.14 21.04 12.26
CA SER A 13 36.10 21.64 13.15
C SER A 13 37.11 22.37 12.26
N SER A 14 36.96 23.69 12.16
CA SER A 14 38.02 24.52 11.61
C SER A 14 39.21 24.36 12.56
N THR A 15 40.05 23.40 12.25
CA THR A 15 41.42 23.42 12.74
C THR A 15 42.04 24.68 12.11
N VAL A 16 42.05 25.76 12.88
CA VAL A 16 42.97 26.85 12.64
C VAL A 16 44.36 26.19 12.53
N PRO A 17 45.16 26.49 11.49
CA PRO A 17 46.54 26.02 11.46
C PRO A 17 47.25 26.63 12.66
N GLY A 18 47.22 25.91 13.78
CA GLY A 18 48.07 26.25 14.90
C GLY A 18 49.49 26.02 14.42
N THR A 19 50.28 27.05 14.38
CA THR A 19 51.72 26.92 14.35
C THR A 19 52.07 25.94 15.47
N ASN A 20 52.35 24.70 15.15
CA ASN A 20 52.97 23.73 16.04
C ASN A 20 54.38 24.24 16.36
N VAL A 21 54.49 25.23 17.23
CA VAL A 21 55.68 25.44 18.01
C VAL A 21 55.49 24.52 19.21
N PRO A 22 56.31 23.44 19.34
CA PRO A 22 56.25 22.65 20.55
C PRO A 22 56.45 23.60 21.73
N PRO A 23 55.65 23.47 22.83
CA PRO A 23 55.92 24.29 24.00
C PRO A 23 57.30 23.91 24.50
N VAL A 24 58.27 24.81 24.31
CA VAL A 24 59.52 24.70 25.02
C VAL A 24 59.16 25.03 26.47
N SER A 25 58.86 23.97 27.21
CA SER A 25 58.67 24.02 28.66
C SER A 25 60.04 24.30 29.27
N PHE A 26 60.27 25.57 29.54
CA PHE A 26 61.25 25.92 30.57
C PHE A 26 60.47 26.11 31.84
N PRO A 27 60.43 25.12 32.78
CA PRO A 27 60.07 25.44 34.13
C PRO A 27 61.03 26.49 34.63
N GLY A 28 60.58 27.50 35.33
CA GLY A 28 61.37 28.64 35.83
C GLY A 28 62.63 28.17 36.55
N ILE A 29 63.69 27.94 35.75
CA ILE A 29 64.95 27.32 36.17
C ILE A 29 65.73 28.36 37.03
N ALA A 30 65.50 29.62 36.78
CA ALA A 30 66.17 30.71 37.49
C ALA A 30 65.32 31.28 38.66
N SER A 31 64.01 31.40 38.47
CA SER A 31 63.10 32.00 39.44
C SER A 31 62.35 31.02 40.33
N GLY A 32 62.18 29.76 39.90
CA GLY A 32 61.37 28.74 40.59
C GLY A 32 59.84 28.95 40.48
N ILE A 33 59.38 29.88 39.61
CA ILE A 33 57.97 30.23 39.43
C ILE A 33 57.38 29.43 38.27
N ASP A 34 56.22 28.77 38.49
CA ASP A 34 55.47 28.09 37.43
C ASP A 34 54.66 29.11 36.60
N TYR A 35 55.34 29.70 35.60
CA TYR A 35 54.70 30.66 34.67
C TYR A 35 53.61 30.05 33.81
N ASN A 36 53.69 28.77 33.48
CA ASN A 36 52.69 28.10 32.68
C ASN A 36 51.34 28.03 33.37
N SER A 37 51.37 27.75 34.67
CA SER A 37 50.16 27.77 35.50
C SER A 37 49.54 29.16 35.58
N ILE A 38 50.37 30.22 35.67
CA ILE A 38 49.90 31.60 35.74
C ILE A 38 49.29 32.00 34.39
N ILE A 39 49.96 31.68 33.28
CA ILE A 39 49.46 31.98 31.92
C ILE A 39 48.16 31.25 31.64
N GLN A 40 48.05 29.96 32.03
CA GLN A 40 46.81 29.21 31.90
C GLN A 40 45.67 29.86 32.68
N LYS A 41 45.87 30.16 33.93
CA LYS A 41 44.84 30.82 34.75
C LYS A 41 44.37 32.16 34.19
N TYR A 42 45.32 32.93 33.63
CA TYR A 42 45.00 34.22 32.98
C TYR A 42 44.22 34.00 31.67
N THR A 43 44.67 33.06 30.87
CA THR A 43 43.95 32.65 29.64
C THR A 43 42.54 32.15 29.94
N ASP A 44 42.41 31.28 30.94
CA ASP A 44 41.10 30.76 31.38
C ASP A 44 40.16 31.87 31.85
N LEU A 45 40.72 32.90 32.56
CA LEU A 45 39.93 34.03 33.00
C LEU A 45 39.42 34.87 31.80
N THR A 46 40.25 35.04 30.77
CA THR A 46 39.87 35.75 29.55
C THR A 46 38.82 34.94 28.76
N LEU A 47 38.98 33.62 28.67
CA LEU A 47 38.04 32.70 28.01
C LEU A 47 36.71 32.55 28.77
N GLN A 48 36.65 32.91 30.06
CA GLN A 48 35.35 32.96 30.77
C GLN A 48 34.34 33.88 30.08
N GLN A 49 34.78 34.91 29.35
CA GLN A 49 33.92 35.82 28.57
C GLN A 49 33.24 35.09 27.40
N GLU A 50 33.73 33.96 26.93
CA GLU A 50 33.10 33.16 25.87
C GLU A 50 31.84 32.44 26.36
N LYS A 51 31.78 32.04 27.64
CA LYS A 51 30.65 31.22 28.17
C LYS A 51 29.27 31.87 27.94
N PRO A 52 29.06 33.17 28.26
CA PRO A 52 27.76 33.80 27.99
C PRO A 52 27.44 33.86 26.49
N LEU A 53 28.44 34.07 25.63
CA LEU A 53 28.25 34.07 24.18
C LEU A 53 27.90 32.69 23.64
N GLN A 54 28.60 31.65 24.12
CA GLN A 54 28.26 30.24 23.79
C GLN A 54 26.87 29.85 24.28
N THR A 55 26.45 30.32 25.45
CA THR A 55 25.09 30.11 25.96
C THR A 55 24.06 30.78 25.04
N GLN A 56 24.30 32.01 24.57
CA GLN A 56 23.41 32.70 23.63
C GLN A 56 23.34 31.95 22.28
N VAL A 57 24.46 31.47 21.74
CA VAL A 57 24.49 30.64 20.52
C VAL A 57 23.67 29.38 20.71
N SER A 58 23.79 28.71 21.87
CA SER A 58 23.02 27.51 22.19
C SER A 58 21.51 27.81 22.27
N GLN A 59 21.13 28.95 22.86
CA GLN A 59 19.73 29.36 22.93
C GLN A 59 19.15 29.67 21.54
N LEU A 60 19.88 30.41 20.69
CA LEU A 60 19.46 30.71 19.32
C LEU A 60 19.33 29.44 18.46
N ASN A 61 20.25 28.51 18.62
CA ASN A 61 20.16 27.20 17.96
C ASN A 61 18.92 26.41 18.43
N ALA A 62 18.61 26.46 19.72
CA ALA A 62 17.40 25.80 20.25
C ALA A 62 16.13 26.48 19.71
N GLN A 63 16.09 27.80 19.64
CA GLN A 63 14.99 28.55 19.02
C GLN A 63 14.82 28.21 17.55
N GLN A 64 15.91 28.11 16.80
CA GLN A 64 15.87 27.74 15.39
C GLN A 64 15.35 26.32 15.20
N ALA A 65 15.79 25.38 16.04
CA ALA A 65 15.30 23.99 16.00
C ALA A 65 13.80 23.90 16.28
N GLU A 66 13.32 24.67 17.25
CA GLU A 66 11.90 24.72 17.62
C GLU A 66 11.05 25.36 16.51
N MET A 67 11.53 26.43 15.88
CA MET A 67 10.85 27.03 14.72
C MET A 67 10.74 26.07 13.54
N LEU A 68 11.79 25.29 13.26
CA LEU A 68 11.74 24.24 12.21
C LEU A 68 10.73 23.14 12.55
N LYS A 69 10.60 22.78 13.83
CA LYS A 69 9.61 21.82 14.29
C LYS A 69 8.18 22.35 14.12
N ILE A 70 7.93 23.61 14.49
CA ILE A 70 6.64 24.25 14.26
C ILE A 70 6.34 24.33 12.75
N GLN A 71 7.33 24.67 11.91
CA GLN A 71 7.17 24.70 10.46
C GLN A 71 6.82 23.30 9.89
N ASP A 72 7.42 22.22 10.38
CA ASP A 72 7.07 20.86 10.01
C ASP A 72 5.63 20.51 10.40
N LEU A 73 5.18 20.93 11.59
CA LEU A 73 3.79 20.75 12.02
C LEU A 73 2.81 21.58 11.20
N VAL A 74 3.18 22.79 10.80
CA VAL A 74 2.41 23.60 9.84
C VAL A 74 2.27 22.86 8.52
N ALA A 75 3.35 22.30 7.98
CA ALA A 75 3.30 21.53 6.73
C ALA A 75 2.38 20.29 6.87
N LYS A 76 2.52 19.53 7.96
CA LYS A 76 1.64 18.38 8.24
C LYS A 76 0.17 18.77 8.37
N PHE A 77 -0.10 19.93 8.95
CA PHE A 77 -1.47 20.45 9.03
C PHE A 77 -2.00 20.85 7.65
N GLN A 78 -1.18 21.53 6.83
CA GLN A 78 -1.51 21.88 5.45
C GLN A 78 -1.81 20.62 4.59
N ASP A 79 -1.11 19.51 4.81
CA ASP A 79 -1.33 18.26 4.09
C ASP A 79 -2.73 17.67 4.30
N THR A 80 -3.40 18.00 5.42
CA THR A 80 -4.76 17.51 5.69
C THR A 80 -5.84 18.23 4.86
N PHE A 81 -5.53 19.39 4.28
CA PHE A 81 -6.54 20.27 3.68
C PHE A 81 -7.08 19.75 2.36
N GLN A 82 -6.25 19.09 1.56
CA GLN A 82 -6.70 18.54 0.28
C GLN A 82 -7.88 17.59 0.44
N ALA A 83 -7.80 16.69 1.45
CA ALA A 83 -8.83 15.68 1.68
C ALA A 83 -10.16 16.27 2.17
N ILE A 84 -10.13 17.38 2.94
CA ILE A 84 -11.34 18.02 3.46
C ILE A 84 -11.86 19.15 2.58
N SER A 85 -11.11 19.59 1.59
CA SER A 85 -11.54 20.60 0.61
C SER A 85 -12.21 19.99 -0.63
N ASP A 86 -12.29 18.66 -0.73
CA ASP A 86 -13.01 17.97 -1.79
C ASP A 86 -14.52 17.97 -1.51
N SER A 87 -15.26 18.78 -2.28
CA SER A 87 -16.73 18.87 -2.12
C SER A 87 -17.44 17.54 -2.39
N THR A 88 -16.84 16.64 -3.19
CA THR A 88 -17.43 15.34 -3.50
C THR A 88 -17.44 14.40 -2.30
N ALA A 89 -16.50 14.57 -1.35
CA ALA A 89 -16.45 13.79 -0.12
C ALA A 89 -17.70 14.03 0.77
N PHE A 90 -18.29 15.22 0.71
CA PHE A 90 -19.50 15.56 1.49
C PHE A 90 -20.79 14.99 0.91
N THR A 91 -20.78 14.60 -0.35
CA THR A 91 -21.90 13.96 -1.05
C THR A 91 -21.65 12.50 -1.35
N ALA A 92 -20.54 11.94 -0.85
CA ALA A 92 -20.22 10.54 -1.03
C ALA A 92 -21.32 9.63 -0.49
N THR A 93 -21.63 8.58 -1.25
CA THR A 93 -22.64 7.60 -0.88
C THR A 93 -22.05 6.21 -0.93
N SER A 94 -22.49 5.34 -0.03
CA SER A 94 -22.08 3.95 0.02
C SER A 94 -23.30 3.05 -0.14
N PRO A 95 -23.33 2.19 -1.16
CA PRO A 95 -24.36 1.17 -1.29
C PRO A 95 -24.03 -0.02 -0.40
N THR A 96 -25.04 -0.57 0.24
CA THR A 96 -25.00 -1.81 1.00
C THR A 96 -25.99 -2.81 0.46
N SER A 97 -25.64 -4.09 0.46
CA SER A 97 -26.51 -5.19 0.04
C SER A 97 -26.89 -6.04 1.24
N SER A 98 -28.17 -6.39 1.35
CA SER A 98 -28.66 -7.32 2.40
C SER A 98 -28.16 -8.75 2.20
N ASN A 99 -27.68 -9.08 1.00
CA ASN A 99 -27.06 -10.37 0.67
C ASN A 99 -25.96 -10.15 -0.37
N SER A 100 -24.77 -9.79 0.09
CA SER A 100 -23.60 -9.53 -0.77
C SER A 100 -23.07 -10.78 -1.49
N ALA A 101 -23.41 -11.98 -0.99
CA ALA A 101 -23.05 -13.23 -1.66
C ALA A 101 -23.89 -13.47 -2.92
N ALA A 102 -25.10 -12.94 -2.99
CA ALA A 102 -25.96 -13.02 -4.18
C ALA A 102 -25.76 -11.81 -5.10
N ILE A 103 -25.79 -10.61 -4.55
CA ILE A 103 -25.59 -9.36 -5.28
C ILE A 103 -24.71 -8.45 -4.44
N SER A 104 -23.51 -8.16 -4.88
CA SER A 104 -22.69 -7.11 -4.29
C SER A 104 -22.96 -5.77 -4.94
N ALA A 105 -22.80 -4.68 -4.18
CA ALA A 105 -23.01 -3.33 -4.66
C ALA A 105 -21.76 -2.47 -4.37
N SER A 106 -21.35 -1.67 -5.33
CA SER A 106 -20.23 -0.74 -5.21
C SER A 106 -20.55 0.58 -5.92
N THR A 107 -19.95 1.68 -5.49
CA THR A 107 -20.08 2.97 -6.19
C THR A 107 -19.29 2.98 -7.49
N VAL A 108 -19.87 3.55 -8.53
CA VAL A 108 -19.15 3.82 -9.78
C VAL A 108 -18.23 5.02 -9.56
N SER A 109 -16.94 4.85 -9.84
CA SER A 109 -15.95 5.91 -9.66
C SER A 109 -16.33 7.20 -10.40
N GLY A 110 -16.23 8.34 -9.68
CA GLY A 110 -16.55 9.66 -10.22
C GLY A 110 -18.04 9.99 -10.32
N THR A 111 -18.92 9.15 -9.74
CA THR A 111 -20.37 9.40 -9.69
C THR A 111 -20.87 9.43 -8.25
N VAL A 112 -21.94 10.17 -8.02
CA VAL A 112 -22.67 10.16 -6.74
C VAL A 112 -23.90 9.27 -6.93
N ALA A 113 -24.00 8.23 -6.11
CA ALA A 113 -25.15 7.34 -6.17
C ALA A 113 -26.38 8.01 -5.53
N THR A 114 -27.56 7.74 -6.12
CA THR A 114 -28.80 8.30 -5.59
C THR A 114 -29.20 7.58 -4.31
N PRO A 115 -29.27 8.28 -3.16
CA PRO A 115 -29.71 7.69 -1.90
C PRO A 115 -31.12 7.10 -1.99
N GLY A 116 -31.33 5.97 -1.34
CA GLY A 116 -32.63 5.30 -1.33
C GLY A 116 -32.52 3.80 -1.10
N THR A 117 -33.66 3.14 -1.13
CA THR A 117 -33.76 1.69 -0.96
C THR A 117 -34.33 1.08 -2.23
N TYR A 118 -33.59 0.15 -2.82
CA TYR A 118 -33.94 -0.56 -4.03
C TYR A 118 -34.02 -2.05 -3.72
N VAL A 119 -35.13 -2.69 -4.08
CA VAL A 119 -35.33 -4.11 -3.76
C VAL A 119 -35.25 -4.92 -5.05
N VAL A 120 -34.20 -5.70 -5.23
CA VAL A 120 -34.09 -6.65 -6.33
C VAL A 120 -34.95 -7.86 -6.02
N THR A 121 -36.05 -8.01 -6.75
CA THR A 121 -37.02 -9.08 -6.56
C THR A 121 -36.69 -10.34 -7.35
N SER A 122 -36.04 -10.18 -8.50
CA SER A 122 -35.56 -11.29 -9.33
C SER A 122 -34.30 -10.87 -10.10
N ALA A 123 -33.33 -11.77 -10.22
CA ALA A 123 -32.17 -11.59 -11.05
C ALA A 123 -31.74 -12.92 -11.70
N THR A 124 -31.43 -12.88 -13.00
CA THR A 124 -30.79 -13.97 -13.72
C THR A 124 -29.43 -13.52 -14.20
N LEU A 125 -28.45 -14.42 -14.16
CA LEU A 125 -27.09 -14.08 -14.57
C LEU A 125 -26.94 -14.01 -16.09
N ALA A 126 -26.07 -13.13 -16.55
CA ALA A 126 -25.53 -13.23 -17.88
C ALA A 126 -24.67 -14.49 -18.03
N THR A 127 -24.73 -15.10 -19.18
CA THR A 127 -23.90 -16.25 -19.53
C THR A 127 -23.15 -15.97 -20.82
N ALA A 128 -21.91 -16.49 -20.91
CA ALA A 128 -21.10 -16.34 -22.10
C ALA A 128 -21.56 -17.27 -23.24
N THR A 129 -21.39 -16.84 -24.48
CA THR A 129 -21.58 -17.71 -25.66
C THR A 129 -20.51 -18.77 -25.69
N GLN A 130 -20.90 -20.01 -25.99
CA GLN A 130 -20.02 -21.15 -26.17
C GLN A 130 -20.24 -21.84 -27.51
N ILE A 131 -19.16 -22.22 -28.15
CA ILE A 131 -19.17 -23.17 -29.27
C ILE A 131 -18.40 -24.39 -28.84
N THR A 132 -19.05 -25.57 -28.90
CA THR A 132 -18.43 -26.86 -28.65
C THR A 132 -18.31 -27.60 -29.96
N ASN A 133 -17.15 -28.19 -30.24
CA ASN A 133 -16.90 -28.90 -31.47
C ASN A 133 -17.69 -30.21 -31.56
N ASP A 134 -17.75 -30.78 -32.77
CA ASP A 134 -18.22 -32.14 -33.04
C ASP A 134 -17.08 -33.15 -32.76
N SER A 135 -17.20 -33.90 -31.70
CA SER A 135 -16.20 -34.95 -31.36
C SER A 135 -16.20 -36.13 -32.37
N ALA A 136 -17.21 -36.26 -33.23
CA ALA A 136 -17.20 -37.22 -34.30
C ALA A 136 -16.15 -36.92 -35.39
N ALA A 137 -15.61 -35.68 -35.43
CA ALA A 137 -14.48 -35.32 -36.28
C ALA A 137 -13.14 -35.89 -35.80
N ASN A 138 -13.09 -36.41 -34.56
CA ASN A 138 -11.89 -37.03 -33.99
C ASN A 138 -11.62 -38.40 -34.63
N GLY A 139 -10.35 -38.80 -34.67
CA GLY A 139 -9.93 -40.08 -35.21
C GLY A 139 -10.41 -41.24 -34.33
N ALA A 140 -10.54 -42.42 -34.96
CA ALA A 140 -10.88 -43.61 -34.23
C ALA A 140 -9.73 -44.06 -33.30
N PHE A 141 -10.07 -44.46 -32.08
CA PHE A 141 -9.11 -45.05 -31.15
C PHE A 141 -8.57 -46.37 -31.70
N SER A 142 -7.25 -46.52 -31.73
CA SER A 142 -6.58 -47.75 -32.17
C SER A 142 -6.23 -48.66 -31.01
N GLN A 143 -6.93 -49.79 -30.88
CA GLN A 143 -6.62 -50.80 -29.83
C GLN A 143 -5.30 -51.55 -30.06
N THR A 144 -4.71 -51.48 -31.26
CA THR A 144 -3.49 -52.21 -31.64
C THR A 144 -2.24 -51.30 -31.69
N THR A 145 -2.39 -50.02 -31.48
CA THR A 145 -1.28 -49.07 -31.42
C THR A 145 -0.89 -48.83 -29.96
N ALA A 146 0.39 -48.52 -29.70
CA ALA A 146 0.84 -48.15 -28.35
C ALA A 146 -0.01 -47.06 -27.77
N LEU A 147 -0.29 -47.09 -26.45
CA LEU A 147 -1.25 -46.19 -25.81
C LEU A 147 -0.91 -44.72 -26.01
N VAL A 148 0.38 -44.37 -26.12
CA VAL A 148 0.83 -43.01 -26.42
C VAL A 148 0.36 -42.48 -27.78
N ASP A 149 0.20 -43.40 -28.74
CA ASP A 149 -0.19 -43.14 -30.14
C ASP A 149 -1.58 -43.68 -30.48
N ALA A 150 -2.36 -44.13 -29.51
CA ALA A 150 -3.63 -44.82 -29.72
C ALA A 150 -4.80 -43.88 -30.12
N GLY A 151 -4.58 -42.58 -30.25
CA GLY A 151 -5.62 -41.62 -30.61
C GLY A 151 -6.36 -41.06 -29.40
N ALA A 152 -5.75 -41.12 -28.22
CA ALA A 152 -6.24 -40.53 -26.99
C ALA A 152 -5.05 -40.00 -26.16
N SER A 153 -5.30 -38.98 -25.38
CA SER A 153 -4.26 -38.39 -24.50
C SER A 153 -4.11 -39.25 -23.24
N ILE A 154 -3.31 -40.30 -23.31
CA ILE A 154 -3.05 -41.20 -22.18
C ILE A 154 -1.74 -40.81 -21.51
N THR A 155 -1.83 -40.45 -20.25
CA THR A 155 -0.68 -40.05 -19.44
C THR A 155 -0.28 -41.14 -18.45
N PRO A 156 1.03 -41.39 -18.24
CA PRO A 156 1.50 -42.44 -17.34
C PRO A 156 1.41 -42.08 -15.85
N GLN A 157 1.47 -40.82 -15.48
CA GLN A 157 1.40 -40.34 -14.09
C GLN A 157 0.66 -39.02 -13.95
N ASN A 158 0.00 -38.81 -12.81
CA ASN A 158 -0.60 -37.48 -12.47
C ASN A 158 0.47 -36.39 -12.37
N GLY A 159 0.57 -35.56 -13.39
CA GLY A 159 1.21 -34.25 -13.31
C GLY A 159 2.73 -34.17 -13.52
N THR A 160 3.42 -35.25 -13.91
CA THR A 160 4.87 -35.18 -14.20
C THR A 160 5.14 -35.67 -15.63
N VAL A 161 5.22 -34.73 -16.54
CA VAL A 161 5.70 -34.99 -17.90
C VAL A 161 7.20 -35.26 -17.84
N GLY A 162 7.63 -36.49 -18.20
CA GLY A 162 8.97 -36.63 -18.70
C GLY A 162 9.91 -37.68 -18.11
N THR A 163 9.54 -38.56 -17.16
CA THR A 163 10.53 -39.51 -16.60
C THR A 163 10.09 -40.97 -16.50
N THR A 164 8.80 -41.28 -16.58
CA THR A 164 8.33 -42.67 -16.58
C THR A 164 7.22 -42.85 -17.60
N SER A 165 7.30 -43.93 -18.44
CA SER A 165 6.24 -44.32 -19.36
C SER A 165 5.19 -45.22 -18.70
N ALA A 166 5.39 -45.60 -17.42
CA ALA A 166 4.57 -46.53 -16.70
C ALA A 166 3.43 -45.85 -15.93
N GLY A 167 2.22 -46.38 -16.06
CA GLY A 167 1.05 -46.03 -15.28
C GLY A 167 0.42 -47.28 -14.63
N GLN A 168 -0.56 -47.07 -13.75
CA GLN A 168 -1.31 -48.14 -13.10
C GLN A 168 -2.77 -47.75 -12.87
N ILE A 169 -3.64 -48.76 -12.96
CA ILE A 169 -5.06 -48.67 -12.59
C ILE A 169 -5.42 -49.76 -11.63
N THR A 170 -6.42 -49.53 -10.79
CA THR A 170 -6.94 -50.52 -9.85
C THR A 170 -8.35 -50.95 -10.25
N ILE A 171 -8.59 -52.25 -10.34
CA ILE A 171 -9.90 -52.86 -10.61
C ILE A 171 -10.13 -53.92 -9.55
N ASN A 172 -11.23 -53.88 -8.82
CA ASN A 172 -11.56 -54.78 -7.70
C ASN A 172 -10.40 -55.01 -6.72
N GLY A 173 -9.63 -53.95 -6.44
CA GLY A 173 -8.50 -53.96 -5.52
C GLY A 173 -7.20 -54.55 -6.09
N ALA A 174 -7.19 -55.11 -7.30
CA ALA A 174 -5.97 -55.52 -7.99
C ALA A 174 -5.39 -54.39 -8.83
N VAL A 175 -4.07 -54.26 -8.81
CA VAL A 175 -3.33 -53.24 -9.56
C VAL A 175 -2.87 -53.78 -10.90
N PHE A 176 -3.16 -53.05 -11.97
CA PHE A 176 -2.78 -53.38 -13.34
C PHE A 176 -1.88 -52.28 -13.88
N THR A 177 -0.67 -52.65 -14.28
CA THR A 177 0.32 -51.69 -14.79
C THR A 177 0.31 -51.68 -16.32
N TYR A 178 0.65 -50.52 -16.89
CA TYR A 178 0.82 -50.35 -18.33
C TYR A 178 2.02 -49.41 -18.61
N ASP A 179 2.60 -49.55 -19.78
CA ASP A 179 3.61 -48.65 -20.32
C ASP A 179 3.06 -47.99 -21.58
N VAL A 180 2.90 -46.67 -21.58
CA VAL A 180 2.26 -45.94 -22.69
C VAL A 180 2.98 -46.10 -24.02
N ASN A 181 4.31 -46.36 -24.03
CA ASN A 181 5.12 -46.47 -25.23
C ASN A 181 5.08 -47.89 -25.86
N SER A 182 4.72 -48.93 -25.08
CA SER A 182 4.77 -50.30 -25.53
C SER A 182 3.45 -51.06 -25.39
N THR A 183 2.61 -50.70 -24.38
CA THR A 183 1.33 -51.38 -24.17
C THR A 183 0.29 -50.86 -25.17
N THR A 184 -0.43 -51.76 -25.81
CA THR A 184 -1.65 -51.48 -26.59
C THR A 184 -2.88 -51.80 -25.75
N LEU A 185 -4.07 -51.26 -26.03
CA LEU A 185 -5.28 -51.67 -25.31
C LEU A 185 -5.55 -53.16 -25.50
N GLN A 186 -5.28 -53.69 -26.69
CA GLN A 186 -5.43 -55.13 -26.98
C GLN A 186 -4.47 -55.97 -26.14
N SER A 187 -3.19 -55.60 -26.06
CA SER A 187 -2.23 -56.33 -25.21
C SER A 187 -2.57 -56.15 -23.72
N PHE A 188 -2.97 -54.94 -23.28
CA PHE A 188 -3.39 -54.72 -21.89
C PHE A 188 -4.52 -55.67 -21.48
N ILE A 189 -5.56 -55.81 -22.31
CA ILE A 189 -6.68 -56.71 -22.04
C ILE A 189 -6.23 -58.17 -22.08
N ALA A 190 -5.41 -58.60 -23.07
CA ALA A 190 -4.97 -59.96 -23.23
C ALA A 190 -4.01 -60.41 -22.11
N ASP A 191 -2.97 -59.62 -21.84
CA ASP A 191 -1.91 -59.92 -20.87
C ASP A 191 -2.43 -59.94 -19.43
N ASN A 192 -3.44 -59.10 -19.14
CA ASN A 192 -4.05 -59.01 -17.81
C ASN A 192 -5.32 -59.90 -17.68
N SER A 193 -5.70 -60.66 -18.70
CA SER A 193 -6.96 -61.44 -18.69
C SER A 193 -7.04 -62.43 -17.53
N ALA A 194 -5.95 -63.12 -17.21
CA ALA A 194 -5.88 -64.09 -16.10
C ALA A 194 -5.96 -63.37 -14.73
N ALA A 195 -5.29 -62.23 -14.57
CA ALA A 195 -5.30 -61.40 -13.33
C ALA A 195 -6.68 -60.74 -13.13
N LEU A 196 -7.32 -60.26 -14.19
CA LEU A 196 -8.70 -59.74 -14.16
C LEU A 196 -9.68 -60.86 -13.76
N ALA A 197 -9.56 -62.07 -14.35
CA ALA A 197 -10.39 -63.19 -14.00
C ALA A 197 -10.20 -63.63 -12.53
N ALA A 198 -8.99 -63.54 -11.98
CA ALA A 198 -8.72 -63.84 -10.57
C ALA A 198 -9.49 -62.89 -9.60
N VAL A 199 -9.81 -61.67 -10.01
CA VAL A 199 -10.65 -60.72 -9.26
C VAL A 199 -12.10 -60.70 -9.76
N GLY A 200 -12.49 -61.71 -10.54
CA GLY A 200 -13.85 -61.89 -11.03
C GLY A 200 -14.29 -60.95 -12.14
N VAL A 201 -13.36 -60.30 -12.84
CA VAL A 201 -13.63 -59.27 -13.86
C VAL A 201 -13.25 -59.78 -15.26
N THR A 202 -14.09 -59.47 -16.24
CA THR A 202 -13.77 -59.60 -17.66
C THR A 202 -13.78 -58.21 -18.30
N MET A 203 -12.74 -57.87 -19.06
CA MET A 203 -12.61 -56.62 -19.80
C MET A 203 -12.67 -56.91 -21.31
N THR A 204 -13.51 -56.18 -22.03
CA THR A 204 -13.64 -56.27 -23.48
C THR A 204 -13.69 -54.92 -24.13
N TYR A 205 -13.22 -54.82 -25.36
CA TYR A 205 -13.34 -53.60 -26.19
C TYR A 205 -14.13 -53.93 -27.45
N ASN A 206 -15.12 -53.09 -27.73
CA ASN A 206 -15.93 -53.20 -28.95
C ASN A 206 -15.47 -52.13 -29.97
N ALA A 207 -14.80 -52.53 -31.03
CA ALA A 207 -14.27 -51.62 -32.03
C ALA A 207 -15.34 -50.85 -32.84
N ALA A 208 -16.56 -51.39 -32.94
CA ALA A 208 -17.64 -50.70 -33.68
C ALA A 208 -18.25 -49.55 -32.88
N THR A 209 -18.33 -49.69 -31.56
CA THR A 209 -18.85 -48.64 -30.65
C THR A 209 -17.74 -47.88 -29.95
N GLN A 210 -16.50 -48.32 -30.14
CA GLN A 210 -15.32 -47.79 -29.45
C GLN A 210 -15.51 -47.72 -27.93
N LYS A 211 -16.13 -48.73 -27.32
CA LYS A 211 -16.40 -48.80 -25.89
C LYS A 211 -15.73 -49.98 -25.23
N VAL A 212 -15.20 -49.74 -24.04
CA VAL A 212 -14.74 -50.78 -23.14
C VAL A 212 -15.89 -51.19 -22.23
N THR A 213 -16.03 -52.48 -22.00
CA THR A 213 -16.98 -53.04 -21.05
C THR A 213 -16.22 -53.89 -20.02
N LEU A 214 -16.45 -53.59 -18.75
CA LEU A 214 -16.05 -54.43 -17.62
C LEU A 214 -17.28 -55.16 -17.12
N SER A 215 -17.17 -56.49 -16.94
CA SER A 215 -18.24 -57.32 -16.40
C SER A 215 -17.72 -58.15 -15.25
N SER A 216 -18.50 -58.30 -14.18
CA SER A 216 -18.12 -59.06 -12.98
C SER A 216 -19.33 -59.74 -12.36
N SER A 217 -19.13 -60.95 -11.81
CA SER A 217 -20.13 -61.64 -10.98
C SER A 217 -20.13 -61.18 -9.53
N GLN A 218 -19.17 -60.32 -9.14
CA GLN A 218 -19.02 -59.69 -7.84
C GLN A 218 -19.19 -58.17 -7.98
N PRO A 219 -19.46 -57.45 -6.89
CA PRO A 219 -19.47 -55.98 -6.93
C PRO A 219 -18.21 -55.43 -7.57
N LEU A 220 -18.37 -54.57 -8.58
CA LEU A 220 -17.28 -53.98 -9.33
C LEU A 220 -16.84 -52.68 -8.64
N THR A 221 -15.53 -52.51 -8.45
CA THR A 221 -14.91 -51.28 -7.97
C THR A 221 -13.83 -50.83 -8.94
N LEU A 222 -13.83 -49.55 -9.31
CA LEU A 222 -12.91 -48.98 -10.29
C LEU A 222 -12.14 -47.84 -9.65
N GLY A 223 -10.85 -47.85 -9.83
CA GLY A 223 -9.96 -46.83 -9.36
C GLY A 223 -9.55 -46.94 -7.89
N SER A 224 -8.44 -46.33 -7.58
CA SER A 224 -7.87 -46.21 -6.25
C SER A 224 -7.17 -44.86 -6.13
N ALA A 225 -7.05 -44.33 -4.91
CA ALA A 225 -6.25 -43.13 -4.64
C ALA A 225 -4.76 -43.29 -4.97
N THR A 226 -4.30 -44.53 -5.16
CA THR A 226 -2.92 -44.85 -5.54
C THR A 226 -2.73 -45.05 -7.04
N ASP A 227 -3.79 -44.94 -7.85
CA ASP A 227 -3.71 -45.05 -9.30
C ASP A 227 -2.83 -43.94 -9.88
N GLN A 228 -2.04 -44.29 -10.88
CA GLN A 228 -1.13 -43.41 -11.57
C GLN A 228 -1.46 -43.38 -13.07
N GLY A 229 -1.71 -42.18 -13.57
CA GLY A 229 -2.12 -41.95 -14.94
C GLY A 229 -3.63 -41.83 -15.10
N ASN A 230 -4.09 -41.56 -16.33
CA ASN A 230 -5.47 -41.27 -16.66
C ASN A 230 -6.18 -42.35 -17.47
N LEU A 231 -5.68 -43.60 -17.46
CA LEU A 231 -6.21 -44.65 -18.34
C LEU A 231 -7.71 -44.92 -18.11
N LEU A 232 -8.18 -44.99 -16.86
CA LEU A 232 -9.61 -45.19 -16.57
C LEU A 232 -10.46 -44.04 -17.11
N GLN A 233 -9.95 -42.79 -17.00
CA GLN A 233 -10.61 -41.59 -17.52
C GLN A 233 -10.70 -41.63 -19.06
N VAL A 234 -9.59 -41.95 -19.72
CA VAL A 234 -9.57 -42.07 -21.20
C VAL A 234 -10.47 -43.20 -21.69
N LEU A 235 -10.50 -44.32 -20.97
CA LEU A 235 -11.44 -45.42 -21.25
C LEU A 235 -12.88 -45.06 -20.86
N LYS A 236 -13.15 -43.83 -20.31
CA LYS A 236 -14.48 -43.36 -19.89
C LYS A 236 -15.15 -44.29 -18.87
N LEU A 237 -14.33 -44.89 -18.00
CA LEU A 237 -14.76 -45.85 -16.97
C LEU A 237 -14.75 -45.24 -15.57
N ASP A 238 -14.04 -44.15 -15.34
CA ASP A 238 -13.90 -43.46 -14.04
C ASP A 238 -15.24 -42.93 -13.48
N THR A 239 -16.13 -42.51 -14.37
CA THR A 239 -17.47 -42.01 -14.07
C THR A 239 -18.58 -42.96 -14.58
N ALA A 240 -18.21 -44.11 -15.08
CA ALA A 240 -19.18 -45.05 -15.64
C ALA A 240 -20.11 -45.62 -14.56
N PRO A 241 -21.45 -45.57 -14.74
CA PRO A 241 -22.37 -46.16 -13.79
C PRO A 241 -22.18 -47.65 -13.75
N ILE A 242 -22.03 -48.21 -12.55
CA ILE A 242 -22.02 -49.63 -12.34
C ILE A 242 -23.46 -50.13 -12.27
N THR A 243 -23.87 -50.89 -13.28
CA THR A 243 -25.22 -51.48 -13.39
C THR A 243 -25.20 -52.93 -12.99
N GLN A 244 -26.28 -53.44 -12.40
CA GLN A 244 -26.43 -54.86 -12.09
C GLN A 244 -27.66 -55.43 -12.82
N SER A 245 -27.45 -56.51 -13.56
CA SER A 245 -28.53 -57.24 -14.24
C SER A 245 -28.24 -58.74 -14.24
N GLY A 246 -29.20 -59.54 -13.83
CA GLY A 246 -29.08 -61.01 -13.82
C GLY A 246 -27.91 -61.53 -12.98
N GLY A 247 -27.49 -60.83 -11.92
CA GLY A 247 -26.35 -61.22 -11.07
C GLY A 247 -24.97 -60.78 -11.61
N THR A 248 -24.94 -60.06 -12.74
CA THR A 248 -23.71 -59.49 -13.32
C THR A 248 -23.65 -58.00 -13.10
N TYR A 249 -22.55 -57.53 -12.55
CA TYR A 249 -22.20 -56.10 -12.47
C TYR A 249 -21.47 -55.69 -13.76
N SER A 250 -21.82 -54.56 -14.32
CA SER A 250 -21.21 -54.08 -15.55
C SER A 250 -20.95 -52.56 -15.48
N ALA A 251 -19.77 -52.17 -15.91
CA ALA A 251 -19.42 -50.80 -16.22
C ALA A 251 -19.05 -50.69 -17.71
N VAL A 252 -19.69 -49.79 -18.42
CA VAL A 252 -19.47 -49.55 -19.85
C VAL A 252 -19.00 -48.14 -20.04
N SER A 253 -18.01 -47.93 -20.90
CA SER A 253 -17.56 -46.59 -21.27
C SER A 253 -18.74 -45.65 -21.51
N THR A 254 -18.79 -44.51 -20.82
CA THR A 254 -19.91 -43.54 -20.92
C THR A 254 -20.03 -42.97 -22.34
N SER A 255 -18.92 -42.84 -23.08
CA SER A 255 -18.85 -42.47 -24.48
C SER A 255 -17.82 -43.34 -25.22
N SER A 256 -17.60 -43.11 -26.52
CA SER A 256 -16.53 -43.80 -27.27
C SER A 256 -15.17 -43.48 -26.65
N VAL A 257 -14.32 -44.52 -26.56
CA VAL A 257 -12.93 -44.39 -26.13
C VAL A 257 -12.12 -43.79 -27.27
N GLY A 258 -11.26 -42.96 -26.96
CA GLY A 258 -10.46 -42.23 -27.91
C GLY A 258 -10.61 -40.73 -27.64
N GLY A 259 -9.72 -40.01 -28.13
CA GLY A 259 -9.75 -38.58 -27.98
C GLY A 259 -8.47 -37.96 -28.54
N ILE A 260 -8.48 -36.69 -28.67
CA ILE A 260 -7.33 -35.95 -29.16
C ILE A 260 -6.18 -36.12 -28.14
N ASN A 261 -5.00 -36.46 -28.66
CA ASN A 261 -3.75 -36.31 -27.90
C ASN A 261 -3.29 -34.86 -28.05
N ASP A 262 -3.64 -34.05 -27.07
CA ASP A 262 -3.42 -32.60 -27.06
C ASP A 262 -1.95 -32.20 -27.01
N GLY A 263 -1.06 -33.10 -26.58
CA GLY A 263 0.40 -32.92 -26.58
C GLY A 263 1.10 -33.39 -27.83
N ALA A 264 0.45 -34.21 -28.71
CA ALA A 264 1.06 -34.68 -29.93
C ALA A 264 1.00 -33.64 -31.05
N THR A 265 2.05 -33.57 -31.88
CA THR A 265 2.04 -32.68 -33.05
C THR A 265 0.88 -33.05 -33.99
N LEU A 266 0.31 -32.06 -34.66
CA LEU A 266 -0.93 -32.21 -35.43
C LEU A 266 -0.76 -32.94 -36.77
N ASN A 267 0.47 -33.40 -37.08
CA ASN A 267 0.70 -34.18 -38.28
C ASN A 267 0.19 -35.63 -38.08
N THR A 268 -0.19 -36.26 -39.19
CA THR A 268 -0.73 -37.63 -39.16
C THR A 268 0.26 -38.70 -38.67
N ALA A 269 1.58 -38.41 -38.72
CA ALA A 269 2.62 -39.37 -38.30
C ALA A 269 2.64 -39.55 -36.76
N ASN A 270 2.22 -38.54 -36.00
CA ASN A 270 2.24 -38.53 -34.53
C ASN A 270 0.86 -38.81 -33.90
N ASN A 271 -0.14 -39.18 -34.71
CA ASN A 271 -1.47 -39.60 -34.29
C ASN A 271 -2.10 -38.68 -33.22
N ALA A 272 -2.22 -37.38 -33.55
CA ALA A 272 -2.83 -36.38 -32.66
C ALA A 272 -4.33 -36.61 -32.39
N GLY A 273 -4.92 -37.64 -32.95
CA GLY A 273 -6.32 -38.03 -32.71
C GLY A 273 -7.35 -37.26 -33.56
N PHE A 274 -6.91 -36.54 -34.58
CA PHE A 274 -7.83 -35.90 -35.54
C PHE A 274 -8.18 -36.86 -36.66
N GLY A 275 -9.48 -36.95 -37.00
CA GLY A 275 -9.95 -37.84 -38.10
C GLY A 275 -9.52 -37.35 -39.47
N THR A 276 -9.16 -36.10 -39.63
CA THR A 276 -8.65 -35.48 -40.85
C THR A 276 -7.30 -34.84 -40.60
N ALA A 277 -6.33 -35.05 -41.50
CA ALA A 277 -5.02 -34.43 -41.39
C ALA A 277 -5.13 -32.89 -41.39
N VAL A 278 -4.46 -32.27 -40.40
CA VAL A 278 -4.40 -30.81 -40.29
C VAL A 278 -3.41 -30.26 -41.30
N THR A 279 -3.79 -29.23 -42.06
CA THR A 279 -2.93 -28.60 -43.04
C THR A 279 -2.27 -27.35 -42.45
N SER A 280 -1.03 -27.05 -42.90
CA SER A 280 -0.37 -25.79 -42.58
C SER A 280 -1.18 -24.62 -43.16
N GLY A 281 -1.13 -23.48 -42.48
CA GLY A 281 -1.81 -22.29 -42.94
C GLY A 281 -2.33 -21.44 -41.79
N VAL A 282 -3.41 -20.71 -42.07
CA VAL A 282 -4.03 -19.79 -41.13
C VAL A 282 -5.49 -20.19 -40.95
N PHE A 283 -5.99 -20.12 -39.70
CA PHE A 283 -7.41 -20.13 -39.38
C PHE A 283 -7.76 -18.87 -38.56
N THR A 284 -9.04 -18.52 -38.55
CA THR A 284 -9.52 -17.26 -37.97
C THR A 284 -10.59 -17.51 -36.90
N ILE A 285 -10.49 -16.80 -35.76
CA ILE A 285 -11.53 -16.71 -34.73
C ILE A 285 -11.75 -15.23 -34.41
N ASN A 286 -12.99 -14.77 -34.47
CA ASN A 286 -13.38 -13.35 -34.26
C ASN A 286 -12.50 -12.34 -35.05
N GLY A 287 -12.11 -12.69 -36.27
CA GLY A 287 -11.27 -11.84 -37.14
C GLY A 287 -9.77 -11.87 -36.78
N VAL A 288 -9.35 -12.62 -35.78
CA VAL A 288 -7.94 -12.78 -35.41
C VAL A 288 -7.38 -14.05 -36.08
N ASN A 289 -6.25 -13.91 -36.76
CA ASN A 289 -5.59 -14.96 -37.50
C ASN A 289 -4.63 -15.78 -36.63
N PHE A 290 -4.69 -17.10 -36.75
CA PHE A 290 -3.82 -18.06 -36.05
C PHE A 290 -3.09 -18.93 -37.05
N THR A 291 -1.77 -18.95 -36.98
CA THR A 291 -0.94 -19.78 -37.86
C THR A 291 -0.76 -21.16 -37.26
N VAL A 292 -0.94 -22.17 -38.12
CA VAL A 292 -0.78 -23.60 -37.83
C VAL A 292 0.39 -24.15 -38.63
N ASP A 293 1.33 -24.76 -37.96
CA ASP A 293 2.32 -25.69 -38.52
C ASP A 293 2.11 -27.07 -37.88
N PRO A 294 1.50 -28.01 -38.60
CA PRO A 294 1.20 -29.34 -38.01
C PRO A 294 2.42 -30.11 -37.55
N THR A 295 3.60 -29.82 -38.08
CA THR A 295 4.85 -30.50 -37.72
C THR A 295 5.46 -29.98 -36.42
N GLN A 296 5.07 -28.81 -35.99
CA GLN A 296 5.60 -28.11 -34.80
C GLN A 296 4.56 -27.89 -33.71
N ASN A 297 3.29 -27.65 -34.11
CA ASN A 297 2.23 -27.35 -33.18
C ASN A 297 1.47 -28.59 -32.73
N ASN A 298 1.12 -28.64 -31.46
CA ASN A 298 0.12 -29.52 -30.88
C ASN A 298 -1.17 -28.73 -30.55
N LEU A 299 -2.22 -29.40 -30.09
CA LEU A 299 -3.47 -28.73 -29.74
C LEU A 299 -3.28 -27.74 -28.61
N ASN A 300 -2.54 -28.10 -27.55
CA ASN A 300 -2.28 -27.20 -26.42
C ASN A 300 -1.62 -25.88 -26.84
N ASP A 301 -0.65 -25.92 -27.77
CA ASP A 301 -0.02 -24.72 -28.31
C ASP A 301 -1.03 -23.78 -28.97
N LEU A 302 -1.97 -24.35 -29.77
CA LEU A 302 -2.99 -23.56 -30.44
C LEU A 302 -4.00 -22.97 -29.45
N LEU A 303 -4.46 -23.76 -28.47
CA LEU A 303 -5.36 -23.27 -27.42
C LEU A 303 -4.71 -22.14 -26.61
N GLN A 304 -3.42 -22.26 -26.24
CA GLN A 304 -2.69 -21.20 -25.57
C GLN A 304 -2.57 -19.92 -26.43
N LYS A 305 -2.25 -20.06 -27.71
CA LYS A 305 -2.21 -18.92 -28.65
C LYS A 305 -3.57 -18.21 -28.75
N ILE A 306 -4.67 -18.98 -28.83
CA ILE A 306 -6.03 -18.41 -28.83
C ILE A 306 -6.30 -17.66 -27.53
N ASN A 307 -6.01 -18.27 -26.40
CA ASN A 307 -6.26 -17.70 -25.08
C ASN A 307 -5.47 -16.41 -24.81
N ALA A 308 -4.23 -16.31 -25.32
CA ALA A 308 -3.37 -15.14 -25.22
C ALA A 308 -3.71 -14.03 -26.22
N SER A 309 -4.57 -14.32 -27.21
CA SER A 309 -4.89 -13.38 -28.29
C SER A 309 -5.98 -12.38 -27.93
N SER A 310 -6.16 -11.39 -28.82
CA SER A 310 -7.28 -10.43 -28.80
C SER A 310 -8.58 -10.99 -29.40
N ALA A 311 -8.68 -12.28 -29.70
CA ALA A 311 -9.88 -12.91 -30.25
C ALA A 311 -11.09 -12.89 -29.30
N GLY A 312 -10.89 -12.55 -28.01
CA GLY A 312 -11.98 -12.43 -27.05
C GLY A 312 -12.64 -13.74 -26.66
N VAL A 313 -11.94 -14.87 -26.83
CA VAL A 313 -12.42 -16.21 -26.45
C VAL A 313 -11.42 -16.92 -25.55
N TYR A 314 -11.94 -17.83 -24.70
CA TYR A 314 -11.19 -18.88 -24.04
C TYR A 314 -11.38 -20.18 -24.81
N ALA A 315 -10.29 -20.83 -25.17
CA ALA A 315 -10.29 -22.13 -25.82
C ALA A 315 -9.77 -23.18 -24.85
N THR A 316 -10.55 -24.24 -24.62
CA THR A 316 -10.23 -25.32 -23.70
C THR A 316 -10.49 -26.66 -24.36
N TYR A 317 -9.75 -27.67 -23.96
CA TYR A 317 -10.01 -29.06 -24.32
C TYR A 317 -10.47 -29.86 -23.10
N ASP A 318 -11.67 -30.40 -23.17
CA ASP A 318 -12.23 -31.30 -22.17
C ASP A 318 -11.88 -32.75 -22.54
N GLN A 319 -10.83 -33.27 -21.94
CA GLN A 319 -10.35 -34.64 -22.14
C GLN A 319 -11.41 -35.71 -21.79
N ALA A 320 -12.25 -35.42 -20.76
CA ALA A 320 -13.25 -36.42 -20.32
C ALA A 320 -14.33 -36.66 -21.37
N ASN A 321 -14.74 -35.58 -22.06
CA ASN A 321 -15.78 -35.63 -23.09
C ASN A 321 -15.23 -35.55 -24.52
N ASP A 322 -13.89 -35.42 -24.66
CA ASP A 322 -13.20 -35.23 -25.93
C ASP A 322 -13.78 -34.07 -26.76
N LYS A 323 -13.90 -32.92 -26.08
CA LYS A 323 -14.52 -31.71 -26.63
C LYS A 323 -13.57 -30.52 -26.58
N ILE A 324 -13.47 -29.82 -27.70
CA ILE A 324 -12.84 -28.49 -27.70
C ILE A 324 -13.96 -27.47 -27.56
N VAL A 325 -13.83 -26.59 -26.57
CA VAL A 325 -14.84 -25.57 -26.25
C VAL A 325 -14.22 -24.19 -26.43
N LEU A 326 -14.90 -23.35 -27.20
CA LEU A 326 -14.63 -21.91 -27.31
C LEU A 326 -15.68 -21.17 -26.47
N THR A 327 -15.25 -20.43 -25.46
CA THR A 327 -16.14 -19.62 -24.61
C THR A 327 -15.79 -18.15 -24.79
N ALA A 328 -16.76 -17.30 -25.07
CA ALA A 328 -16.54 -15.86 -25.12
C ALA A 328 -16.01 -15.35 -23.78
N LYS A 329 -15.01 -14.44 -23.79
CA LYS A 329 -14.47 -13.82 -22.57
C LYS A 329 -15.45 -12.86 -21.92
N SER A 330 -16.40 -12.34 -22.69
CA SER A 330 -17.49 -11.49 -22.23
C SER A 330 -18.78 -12.26 -22.15
N ASP A 331 -19.54 -12.04 -21.08
CA ASP A 331 -20.90 -12.55 -20.97
C ASP A 331 -21.85 -11.88 -21.98
N GLY A 332 -23.08 -12.37 -22.02
CA GLY A 332 -24.13 -11.86 -22.87
C GLY A 332 -24.18 -12.56 -24.24
N PRO A 333 -25.10 -12.15 -25.12
CA PRO A 333 -25.33 -12.77 -26.43
C PRO A 333 -24.25 -12.35 -27.45
N GLN A 334 -23.01 -12.20 -27.04
CA GLN A 334 -21.90 -11.91 -27.95
C GLN A 334 -21.64 -13.14 -28.81
N GLY A 335 -21.70 -12.97 -30.15
CA GLY A 335 -21.38 -14.07 -31.08
C GLY A 335 -19.90 -14.43 -31.05
N ILE A 336 -19.59 -15.72 -31.28
CA ILE A 336 -18.25 -16.18 -31.63
C ILE A 336 -18.26 -16.50 -33.13
N THR A 337 -17.39 -15.85 -33.89
CA THR A 337 -17.20 -16.12 -35.31
C THR A 337 -16.05 -17.06 -35.50
N VAL A 338 -16.26 -18.23 -36.10
CA VAL A 338 -15.23 -19.21 -36.40
C VAL A 338 -15.05 -19.33 -37.90
N GLY A 339 -13.79 -19.24 -38.35
CA GLY A 339 -13.41 -19.31 -39.77
C GLY A 339 -13.52 -18.00 -40.52
N SER A 340 -12.85 -17.96 -41.66
CA SER A 340 -12.87 -16.88 -42.65
C SER A 340 -12.74 -17.48 -44.05
N ALA A 341 -13.28 -16.80 -45.06
CA ALA A 341 -13.10 -17.22 -46.45
C ALA A 341 -11.62 -17.17 -46.92
N SER A 342 -10.76 -16.48 -46.16
CA SER A 342 -9.32 -16.41 -46.38
C SER A 342 -8.52 -17.46 -45.63
N ASP A 343 -9.15 -18.33 -44.84
CA ASP A 343 -8.46 -19.39 -44.12
C ASP A 343 -7.81 -20.38 -45.08
N THR A 344 -6.57 -20.72 -44.81
CA THR A 344 -5.75 -21.66 -45.60
C THR A 344 -5.47 -22.95 -44.90
N SER A 345 -5.65 -23.00 -43.55
CA SER A 345 -5.59 -24.24 -42.76
C SER A 345 -7.00 -24.81 -42.58
N ASN A 346 -7.12 -26.12 -42.64
CA ASN A 346 -8.36 -26.84 -42.33
C ASN A 346 -8.52 -27.13 -40.82
N PHE A 347 -7.73 -26.53 -39.93
CA PHE A 347 -7.74 -26.84 -38.48
C PHE A 347 -9.14 -26.82 -37.87
N LEU A 348 -9.94 -25.76 -38.15
CA LEU A 348 -11.30 -25.66 -37.60
C LEU A 348 -12.24 -26.75 -38.11
N GLN A 349 -12.03 -27.26 -39.34
CA GLN A 349 -12.76 -28.39 -39.86
C GLN A 349 -12.26 -29.72 -39.24
N ALA A 350 -10.95 -29.93 -39.18
CA ALA A 350 -10.36 -31.13 -38.59
C ALA A 350 -10.70 -31.20 -37.07
N ALA A 351 -10.76 -30.09 -36.40
CA ALA A 351 -11.19 -29.98 -35.01
C ALA A 351 -12.72 -30.11 -34.80
N GLY A 352 -13.49 -30.27 -35.85
CA GLY A 352 -14.93 -30.52 -35.77
C GLY A 352 -15.78 -29.27 -35.48
N PHE A 353 -15.24 -28.05 -35.65
CA PHE A 353 -16.05 -26.86 -35.53
C PHE A 353 -16.83 -26.52 -36.82
N LEU A 354 -16.21 -26.70 -37.96
CA LEU A 354 -16.78 -26.32 -39.24
C LEU A 354 -17.02 -27.54 -40.16
N THR A 355 -18.06 -27.53 -40.95
CA THR A 355 -18.27 -28.50 -42.04
C THR A 355 -17.25 -28.33 -43.14
N ASN A 356 -16.87 -27.08 -43.46
CA ASN A 356 -15.93 -26.73 -44.51
C ASN A 356 -15.04 -25.55 -44.07
N ALA A 357 -13.72 -25.71 -44.19
CA ALA A 357 -12.74 -24.72 -43.80
C ALA A 357 -12.93 -23.36 -44.51
N ALA A 358 -13.43 -23.36 -45.75
CA ALA A 358 -13.62 -22.14 -46.55
C ALA A 358 -14.97 -21.40 -46.28
N GLN A 359 -15.81 -21.95 -45.39
CA GLN A 359 -17.13 -21.38 -45.09
C GLN A 359 -17.22 -20.95 -43.63
N PRO A 360 -17.07 -19.66 -43.34
CA PRO A 360 -17.12 -19.17 -41.98
C PRO A 360 -18.50 -19.43 -41.33
N ASN A 361 -18.53 -19.78 -40.06
CA ASN A 361 -19.72 -20.03 -39.24
C ASN A 361 -20.65 -21.17 -39.73
N GLN A 362 -20.26 -21.96 -40.72
CA GLN A 362 -20.98 -23.17 -41.06
C GLN A 362 -20.56 -24.28 -40.14
N LEU A 363 -21.19 -24.31 -38.96
CA LEU A 363 -20.85 -25.32 -37.94
C LEU A 363 -21.08 -26.76 -38.42
N SER A 364 -20.25 -27.66 -37.97
CA SER A 364 -20.45 -29.10 -38.15
C SER A 364 -21.77 -29.55 -37.51
N ALA A 365 -22.40 -30.62 -38.02
CA ALA A 365 -23.71 -31.08 -37.57
C ALA A 365 -23.70 -31.50 -36.09
N GLY A 366 -22.55 -32.00 -35.56
CA GLY A 366 -22.37 -32.38 -34.18
C GLY A 366 -21.79 -31.25 -33.29
N ALA A 367 -21.39 -30.13 -33.88
CA ALA A 367 -20.99 -28.96 -33.13
C ALA A 367 -22.22 -28.23 -32.56
N SER A 368 -22.08 -27.67 -31.37
CA SER A 368 -23.18 -26.97 -30.71
C SER A 368 -22.81 -25.51 -30.43
N LEU A 369 -23.77 -24.61 -30.68
CA LEU A 369 -23.68 -23.19 -30.31
C LEU A 369 -24.69 -22.94 -29.17
N ALA A 370 -24.17 -22.61 -28.01
CA ALA A 370 -24.96 -22.09 -26.90
C ALA A 370 -24.78 -20.57 -26.87
N VAL A 371 -25.74 -19.83 -27.36
CA VAL A 371 -25.72 -18.37 -27.34
C VAL A 371 -25.84 -17.89 -25.92
N GLY A 372 -24.93 -17.04 -25.49
CA GLY A 372 -24.97 -16.40 -24.18
C GLY A 372 -26.24 -15.57 -23.96
N LYS A 373 -26.59 -15.34 -22.73
CA LYS A 373 -27.78 -14.57 -22.37
C LYS A 373 -27.36 -13.33 -21.62
N SER A 374 -28.11 -12.24 -21.79
CA SER A 374 -28.00 -11.06 -20.94
C SER A 374 -28.49 -11.36 -19.54
N ALA A 375 -27.89 -10.73 -18.55
CA ALA A 375 -28.48 -10.64 -17.21
C ALA A 375 -29.80 -9.89 -17.28
N GLN A 376 -30.77 -10.32 -16.51
CA GLN A 376 -32.05 -9.62 -16.31
C GLN A 376 -32.22 -9.35 -14.82
N VAL A 377 -32.50 -8.10 -14.46
CA VAL A 377 -32.75 -7.71 -13.07
C VAL A 377 -34.12 -7.04 -12.99
N GLN A 378 -35.01 -7.57 -12.14
CA GLN A 378 -36.26 -6.94 -11.78
C GLN A 378 -36.10 -6.33 -10.39
N TYR A 379 -36.44 -5.07 -10.25
CA TYR A 379 -36.33 -4.38 -8.97
C TYR A 379 -37.47 -3.39 -8.74
N VAL A 380 -37.69 -3.08 -7.49
CA VAL A 380 -38.61 -2.02 -7.03
C VAL A 380 -37.76 -0.86 -6.56
N ASP A 381 -38.03 0.33 -7.10
CA ASP A 381 -37.33 1.55 -6.73
C ASP A 381 -37.84 2.15 -5.40
N ASN A 382 -37.20 3.26 -4.97
CA ASN A 382 -37.57 3.98 -3.75
C ASN A 382 -39.00 4.57 -3.77
N ALA A 383 -39.61 4.71 -4.95
CA ALA A 383 -40.99 5.15 -5.12
C ALA A 383 -42.02 3.99 -5.12
N GLY A 384 -41.53 2.75 -5.02
CA GLY A 384 -42.39 1.54 -5.06
C GLY A 384 -42.70 1.09 -6.49
N THR A 385 -42.02 1.62 -7.53
CA THR A 385 -42.27 1.26 -8.93
C THR A 385 -41.39 0.08 -9.32
N SER A 386 -41.96 -0.89 -10.03
CA SER A 386 -41.25 -2.05 -10.54
C SER A 386 -40.61 -1.76 -11.88
N HIS A 387 -39.34 -2.14 -12.04
CA HIS A 387 -38.54 -1.97 -13.24
C HIS A 387 -37.89 -3.28 -13.66
N THR A 388 -37.57 -3.40 -14.95
CA THR A 388 -36.77 -4.51 -15.49
C THR A 388 -35.64 -3.92 -16.33
N VAL A 389 -34.42 -4.34 -16.03
CA VAL A 389 -33.22 -3.94 -16.77
C VAL A 389 -32.45 -5.17 -17.28
N TYR A 390 -31.75 -4.99 -18.37
CA TYR A 390 -30.91 -6.02 -18.99
C TYR A 390 -29.47 -5.53 -19.08
N SER A 391 -28.52 -6.43 -18.84
CA SER A 391 -27.10 -6.16 -19.03
C SER A 391 -26.43 -7.32 -19.74
N ASN A 392 -25.50 -7.01 -20.64
CA ASN A 392 -24.70 -8.04 -21.30
C ASN A 392 -23.56 -8.59 -20.40
N SER A 393 -23.52 -8.18 -19.16
CA SER A 393 -22.58 -8.69 -18.17
C SER A 393 -23.28 -8.87 -16.81
N ASN A 394 -22.61 -9.56 -15.89
CA ASN A 394 -23.08 -9.68 -14.51
C ASN A 394 -22.82 -8.42 -13.67
N SER A 395 -22.18 -7.39 -14.24
CA SER A 395 -22.10 -6.03 -13.71
C SER A 395 -23.24 -5.20 -14.31
N VAL A 396 -24.12 -4.66 -13.46
CA VAL A 396 -25.36 -3.95 -13.85
C VAL A 396 -25.39 -2.57 -13.21
N THR A 397 -25.14 -1.53 -14.00
CA THR A 397 -25.06 -0.14 -13.53
C THR A 397 -26.35 0.65 -13.68
N SER A 398 -27.40 0.04 -14.27
CA SER A 398 -28.66 0.71 -14.62
C SER A 398 -29.79 0.54 -13.60
N VAL A 399 -29.58 -0.21 -12.52
CA VAL A 399 -30.57 -0.41 -11.44
C VAL A 399 -30.61 0.79 -10.51
N VAL A 400 -29.46 1.21 -10.03
CA VAL A 400 -29.31 2.38 -9.16
C VAL A 400 -28.32 3.34 -9.82
N PRO A 401 -28.72 4.56 -10.14
CA PRO A 401 -27.77 5.54 -10.72
C PRO A 401 -26.55 5.72 -9.81
N GLY A 402 -25.36 5.55 -10.39
CA GLY A 402 -24.10 5.68 -9.66
C GLY A 402 -23.65 4.44 -8.87
N VAL A 403 -24.39 3.32 -8.97
CA VAL A 403 -24.04 2.05 -8.33
C VAL A 403 -23.83 0.97 -9.38
N ASP A 404 -22.77 0.19 -9.24
CA ASP A 404 -22.53 -1.06 -9.96
C ASP A 404 -22.97 -2.23 -9.07
N LEU A 405 -23.95 -2.99 -9.57
CA LEU A 405 -24.40 -4.23 -8.95
C LEU A 405 -23.72 -5.41 -9.66
N THR A 406 -22.93 -6.16 -8.94
CA THR A 406 -22.36 -7.40 -9.45
C THR A 406 -23.20 -8.59 -9.01
N LEU A 407 -23.81 -9.26 -9.99
CA LEU A 407 -24.63 -10.46 -9.79
C LEU A 407 -23.69 -11.67 -9.64
N GLN A 408 -23.80 -12.37 -8.51
CA GLN A 408 -23.02 -13.58 -8.21
C GLN A 408 -23.91 -14.84 -8.17
N GLN A 409 -25.18 -14.66 -7.83
CA GLN A 409 -26.19 -15.71 -7.82
C GLN A 409 -27.51 -15.21 -8.40
N ALA A 410 -28.30 -16.13 -8.96
CA ALA A 410 -29.66 -15.82 -9.36
C ALA A 410 -30.53 -15.53 -8.13
N VAL A 411 -31.38 -14.51 -8.23
CA VAL A 411 -32.41 -14.18 -7.22
C VAL A 411 -33.74 -14.62 -7.82
N ASP A 412 -34.38 -15.63 -7.25
CA ASP A 412 -35.64 -16.22 -7.73
C ASP A 412 -36.83 -16.00 -6.76
N GLY A 413 -36.56 -15.39 -5.60
CA GLY A 413 -37.55 -15.12 -4.56
C GLY A 413 -37.91 -16.35 -3.71
N THR A 414 -37.37 -17.53 -4.03
CA THR A 414 -37.64 -18.79 -3.34
C THR A 414 -36.37 -19.39 -2.69
N ILE A 415 -35.33 -19.63 -3.45
CA ILE A 415 -34.04 -20.15 -2.97
C ILE A 415 -33.19 -18.99 -2.46
N VAL A 416 -33.13 -17.89 -3.23
CA VAL A 416 -32.50 -16.63 -2.82
C VAL A 416 -33.59 -15.59 -2.69
N ALA A 417 -33.83 -15.14 -1.45
CA ALA A 417 -34.83 -14.10 -1.13
C ALA A 417 -34.48 -12.78 -1.84
N PRO A 418 -35.48 -11.88 -2.03
CA PRO A 418 -35.22 -10.55 -2.58
C PRO A 418 -34.10 -9.82 -1.85
N VAL A 419 -33.21 -9.20 -2.62
CA VAL A 419 -32.02 -8.52 -2.10
C VAL A 419 -32.28 -7.02 -2.05
N THR A 420 -32.14 -6.43 -0.87
CA THR A 420 -32.26 -4.99 -0.67
C THR A 420 -30.93 -4.32 -0.86
N ILE A 421 -30.88 -3.34 -1.75
CA ILE A 421 -29.74 -2.44 -1.95
C ILE A 421 -30.10 -1.11 -1.31
N ALA A 422 -29.44 -0.76 -0.20
CA ALA A 422 -29.62 0.51 0.48
C ALA A 422 -28.43 1.43 0.15
N VAL A 423 -28.71 2.58 -0.45
CA VAL A 423 -27.71 3.62 -0.72
C VAL A 423 -27.89 4.69 0.33
N ALA A 424 -26.90 4.81 1.20
CA ALA A 424 -26.85 5.83 2.25
C ALA A 424 -25.66 6.76 2.03
N GLN A 425 -25.71 7.93 2.64
CA GLN A 425 -24.56 8.83 2.66
C GLN A 425 -23.41 8.18 3.43
N ASP A 426 -22.22 8.17 2.86
CA ASP A 426 -21.00 7.65 3.49
C ASP A 426 -20.15 8.81 3.99
N SER A 427 -20.16 9.00 5.27
CA SER A 427 -19.32 10.00 5.94
C SER A 427 -18.02 9.43 6.52
N THR A 428 -17.75 8.14 6.37
CA THR A 428 -16.66 7.45 7.07
C THR A 428 -15.29 8.00 6.66
N ALA A 429 -15.04 8.12 5.36
CA ALA A 429 -13.79 8.68 4.86
C ALA A 429 -13.63 10.16 5.26
N LEU A 430 -14.73 10.93 5.19
CA LEU A 430 -14.77 12.32 5.58
C LEU A 430 -14.51 12.52 7.08
N GLN A 431 -15.12 11.69 7.95
CA GLN A 431 -14.84 11.67 9.38
C GLN A 431 -13.34 11.41 9.66
N GLY A 432 -12.73 10.48 8.93
CA GLY A 432 -11.29 10.21 9.02
C GLY A 432 -10.45 11.42 8.62
N SER A 433 -10.82 12.12 7.55
CA SER A 433 -10.14 13.33 7.08
C SER A 433 -10.27 14.49 8.07
N ILE A 434 -11.49 14.70 8.62
CA ILE A 434 -11.73 15.71 9.67
C ILE A 434 -10.96 15.38 10.95
N THR A 435 -10.93 14.11 11.34
CA THR A 435 -10.15 13.66 12.51
C THR A 435 -8.65 13.92 12.31
N SER A 436 -8.14 13.69 11.11
CA SER A 436 -6.74 13.99 10.76
C SER A 436 -6.46 15.49 10.83
N PHE A 437 -7.37 16.32 10.34
CA PHE A 437 -7.31 17.77 10.45
C PHE A 437 -7.27 18.22 11.93
N VAL A 438 -8.18 17.72 12.77
CA VAL A 438 -8.23 18.03 14.21
C VAL A 438 -6.93 17.63 14.91
N ASN A 439 -6.43 16.43 14.63
CA ASN A 439 -5.19 15.94 15.25
C ASN A 439 -3.98 16.78 14.85
N ALA A 440 -3.85 17.12 13.57
CA ALA A 440 -2.75 17.93 13.07
C ALA A 440 -2.82 19.38 13.61
N TYR A 441 -4.03 19.97 13.64
CA TYR A 441 -4.28 21.26 14.27
C TYR A 441 -3.88 21.25 15.75
N ASN A 442 -4.36 20.28 16.52
CA ASN A 442 -4.09 20.18 17.95
C ASN A 442 -2.60 19.94 18.25
N ALA A 443 -1.90 19.17 17.40
CA ALA A 443 -0.46 18.98 17.51
C ALA A 443 0.30 20.30 17.32
N LEU A 444 -0.11 21.11 16.33
CA LEU A 444 0.48 22.40 16.07
C LEU A 444 0.23 23.38 17.23
N ILE A 445 -1.02 23.51 17.69
CA ILE A 445 -1.36 24.39 18.83
C ILE A 445 -0.60 23.95 20.10
N SER A 446 -0.56 22.65 20.38
CA SER A 446 0.15 22.11 21.56
C SER A 446 1.65 22.41 21.53
N GLU A 447 2.28 22.34 20.36
CA GLU A 447 3.69 22.65 20.22
C GLU A 447 3.95 24.15 20.39
N ILE A 448 3.12 25.01 19.79
CA ILE A 448 3.24 26.46 19.96
C ILE A 448 3.06 26.81 21.43
N ASP A 449 2.04 26.27 22.12
CA ASP A 449 1.81 26.49 23.54
C ASP A 449 3.05 26.10 24.39
N THR A 450 3.65 24.95 24.09
CA THR A 450 4.85 24.45 24.78
C THR A 450 6.06 25.35 24.51
N ALA A 451 6.26 25.75 23.24
CA ALA A 451 7.39 26.56 22.81
C ALA A 451 7.33 28.00 23.36
N THR A 452 6.12 28.55 23.56
CA THR A 452 5.89 29.93 24.04
C THR A 452 5.54 30.02 25.53
N GLN A 453 5.47 28.85 26.22
CA GLN A 453 5.10 28.80 27.63
C GLN A 453 5.97 29.69 28.50
N ALA A 454 5.35 30.45 29.40
CA ALA A 454 6.06 31.26 30.37
C ALA A 454 6.88 30.39 31.36
N PRO A 455 8.09 30.82 31.73
CA PRO A 455 8.85 30.11 32.75
C PRO A 455 8.14 30.17 34.11
N VAL A 456 8.06 29.03 34.78
CA VAL A 456 7.50 28.94 36.13
C VAL A 456 8.56 29.32 37.18
N VAL A 457 8.10 30.07 38.19
CA VAL A 457 8.92 30.39 39.36
C VAL A 457 9.10 29.13 40.20
N GLY A 458 10.29 28.53 40.15
CA GLY A 458 10.60 27.38 40.99
C GLY A 458 10.58 27.78 42.48
N THR A 459 9.95 26.93 43.32
CA THR A 459 10.01 27.09 44.76
C THR A 459 11.46 26.95 45.24
N THR A 460 11.94 27.94 45.97
CA THR A 460 13.26 27.92 46.60
C THR A 460 13.35 26.73 47.57
N SER A 461 14.14 25.72 47.24
CA SER A 461 14.58 24.78 48.24
C SER A 461 15.58 25.49 49.17
N ASN A 462 15.23 25.63 50.42
CA ASN A 462 16.16 26.13 51.44
C ASN A 462 17.30 25.12 51.57
N ASP A 463 18.47 25.49 51.10
CA ASP A 463 19.72 24.84 51.48
C ASP A 463 19.96 25.04 52.97
N THR A 464 20.50 24.00 53.62
CA THR A 464 20.83 23.96 55.06
C THR A 464 21.80 25.02 55.52
N SER A 465 22.26 25.92 54.66
CA SER A 465 23.20 27.03 54.97
C SER A 465 22.54 28.39 55.17
N GLY A 466 21.21 28.52 55.06
CA GLY A 466 20.48 29.75 55.41
C GLY A 466 20.67 30.93 54.44
N GLN A 467 21.23 30.74 53.24
CA GLN A 467 21.29 31.75 52.20
C GLN A 467 20.12 31.63 51.24
N THR A 468 19.33 32.69 51.14
CA THR A 468 18.26 32.83 50.16
C THR A 468 18.90 32.91 48.78
N GLN A 469 18.95 31.78 48.04
CA GLN A 469 19.22 31.85 46.60
C GLN A 469 18.02 32.50 45.92
N GLY A 470 18.29 33.47 45.04
CA GLY A 470 17.26 34.18 44.33
C GLY A 470 16.38 33.24 43.50
N THR A 471 15.13 33.65 43.32
CA THR A 471 14.09 33.01 42.53
C THR A 471 14.65 32.54 41.19
N GLN A 472 14.82 31.24 41.00
CA GLN A 472 15.23 30.67 39.72
C GLN A 472 13.99 30.42 38.88
N LEU A 473 13.91 31.05 37.71
CA LEU A 473 12.93 30.73 36.68
C LEU A 473 13.36 29.47 35.99
N SER A 474 12.51 28.47 35.96
CA SER A 474 12.77 27.18 35.26
C SER A 474 11.58 26.76 34.39
N GLY A 475 11.84 26.08 33.30
CA GLY A 475 10.81 25.41 32.51
C GLY A 475 10.08 26.29 31.48
N GLY A 476 10.57 27.48 31.14
CA GLY A 476 9.99 28.27 30.05
C GLY A 476 10.27 27.66 28.66
N GLY A 477 9.34 27.86 27.74
CA GLY A 477 9.51 27.50 26.33
C GLY A 477 10.64 28.30 25.68
N VAL A 478 11.32 27.71 24.72
CA VAL A 478 12.49 28.33 24.06
C VAL A 478 12.12 29.52 23.19
N LEU A 479 10.85 29.63 22.79
CA LEU A 479 10.28 30.76 22.05
C LEU A 479 9.42 31.68 22.95
N PHE A 480 9.59 31.62 24.27
CA PHE A 480 8.91 32.54 25.19
C PHE A 480 9.14 34.01 24.79
N ASN A 481 8.08 34.81 24.77
CA ASN A 481 8.06 36.20 24.25
C ASN A 481 8.28 36.36 22.74
N ASN A 482 8.24 35.28 21.94
CA ASN A 482 8.19 35.41 20.50
C ASN A 482 6.75 35.74 20.06
N GLN A 483 6.51 37.04 19.79
CA GLN A 483 5.17 37.53 19.45
C GLN A 483 4.64 36.93 18.16
N ASP A 484 5.51 36.73 17.14
CA ASP A 484 5.10 36.23 15.84
C ASP A 484 4.56 34.78 15.91
N VAL A 485 5.16 33.96 16.78
CA VAL A 485 4.70 32.59 17.02
C VAL A 485 3.42 32.58 17.85
N SER A 486 3.28 33.49 18.80
CA SER A 486 2.03 33.65 19.56
C SER A 486 0.90 34.13 18.66
N ASP A 487 1.15 35.12 17.78
CA ASP A 487 0.18 35.59 16.81
C ASP A 487 -0.28 34.51 15.82
N LEU A 488 0.63 33.61 15.43
CA LEU A 488 0.27 32.44 14.61
C LEU A 488 -0.80 31.57 15.31
N ARG A 489 -0.59 31.28 16.60
CA ARG A 489 -1.55 30.52 17.43
C ARG A 489 -2.91 31.22 17.49
N ASP A 490 -2.90 32.50 17.84
CA ASP A 490 -4.13 33.28 18.05
C ASP A 490 -4.94 33.41 16.75
N GLN A 491 -4.27 33.59 15.62
CA GLN A 491 -4.93 33.62 14.31
C GLN A 491 -5.55 32.24 13.96
N LEU A 492 -4.87 31.13 14.25
CA LEU A 492 -5.41 29.79 14.03
C LEU A 492 -6.66 29.54 14.90
N VAL A 493 -6.62 29.92 16.18
CA VAL A 493 -7.77 29.84 17.09
C VAL A 493 -8.92 30.72 16.61
N ASN A 494 -8.64 31.94 16.14
CA ASN A 494 -9.64 32.84 15.57
C ASN A 494 -10.32 32.23 14.33
N PHE A 495 -9.58 31.58 13.43
CA PHE A 495 -10.18 30.95 12.25
C PHE A 495 -11.11 29.80 12.61
N VAL A 496 -10.70 28.88 13.51
CA VAL A 496 -11.54 27.73 13.89
C VAL A 496 -12.76 28.12 14.73
N SER A 497 -12.71 29.26 15.45
CA SER A 497 -13.83 29.83 16.20
C SER A 497 -14.75 30.73 15.36
N SER A 498 -14.29 31.13 14.18
CA SER A 498 -15.02 32.08 13.33
C SER A 498 -16.26 31.44 12.68
N MET A 499 -17.18 32.29 12.26
CA MET A 499 -18.30 31.87 11.40
C MET A 499 -17.81 31.72 9.96
N GLY A 500 -18.05 30.58 9.36
CA GLY A 500 -17.82 30.34 7.94
C GLY A 500 -18.87 31.09 7.09
N ASN A 501 -18.48 31.49 5.90
CA ASN A 501 -19.40 32.12 4.95
C ASN A 501 -20.21 31.04 4.21
N THR A 502 -21.22 30.48 4.88
CA THR A 502 -22.15 29.50 4.31
C THR A 502 -23.47 30.14 3.94
N ASN A 503 -24.21 29.51 3.02
CA ASN A 503 -25.59 29.92 2.71
C ASN A 503 -26.63 29.44 3.74
N SER A 504 -26.18 28.94 4.89
CA SER A 504 -27.03 28.42 5.96
C SER A 504 -26.78 29.19 7.26
N THR A 505 -27.85 29.55 7.94
CA THR A 505 -27.79 30.12 9.31
C THR A 505 -27.57 29.05 10.39
N SER A 506 -27.86 27.78 10.06
CA SER A 506 -27.78 26.66 11.01
C SER A 506 -26.42 25.97 11.03
N TYR A 507 -25.72 25.96 9.89
CA TYR A 507 -24.42 25.32 9.73
C TYR A 507 -23.40 26.32 9.22
N ASN A 508 -23.05 27.31 10.05
CA ASN A 508 -22.16 28.42 9.70
C ASN A 508 -20.87 28.45 10.55
N SER A 509 -20.63 27.47 11.38
CA SER A 509 -19.41 27.35 12.18
C SER A 509 -19.00 25.90 12.37
N LEU A 510 -17.73 25.64 12.70
CA LEU A 510 -17.28 24.29 13.03
C LEU A 510 -18.02 23.73 14.25
N ALA A 511 -18.35 24.56 15.22
CA ALA A 511 -19.14 24.15 16.39
C ALA A 511 -20.52 23.64 16.03
N SER A 512 -21.17 24.21 15.00
CA SER A 512 -22.50 23.79 14.56
C SER A 512 -22.55 22.39 13.92
N ILE A 513 -21.40 21.85 13.58
CA ILE A 513 -21.22 20.52 13.00
C ILE A 513 -20.51 19.54 13.96
N GLY A 514 -20.37 19.89 15.25
CA GLY A 514 -19.77 19.03 16.26
C GLY A 514 -18.26 19.15 16.42
N LEU A 515 -17.62 20.20 15.87
CA LEU A 515 -16.20 20.53 16.11
C LEU A 515 -16.12 21.74 17.03
N THR A 516 -16.05 21.51 18.33
CA THR A 516 -15.99 22.58 19.35
C THR A 516 -14.57 22.79 19.85
N LEU A 517 -14.28 24.00 20.31
CA LEU A 517 -13.04 24.25 21.05
C LEU A 517 -13.11 23.59 22.43
N ASP A 518 -11.97 23.09 22.87
CA ASP A 518 -11.83 22.52 24.22
C ASP A 518 -11.88 23.66 25.26
N SER A 519 -12.91 23.65 26.06
CA SER A 519 -13.12 24.58 27.18
C SER A 519 -12.54 24.07 28.50
N SER A 520 -11.96 22.84 28.52
CA SER A 520 -11.39 22.27 29.72
C SER A 520 -9.99 22.87 29.97
N PHE A 521 -9.92 23.85 30.83
CA PHE A 521 -8.68 24.28 31.46
C PHE A 521 -8.35 23.28 32.59
N THR A 522 -7.54 22.28 32.32
CA THR A 522 -6.87 21.52 33.38
C THR A 522 -5.61 22.28 33.75
N VAL A 523 -5.66 23.05 34.83
CA VAL A 523 -4.44 23.37 35.58
C VAL A 523 -3.85 22.03 35.96
N ASP A 524 -2.67 21.71 35.46
CA ASP A 524 -1.95 20.53 35.92
C ASP A 524 -1.64 20.75 37.41
N SER A 525 -2.53 20.20 38.25
CA SER A 525 -2.42 20.30 39.70
C SER A 525 -1.42 19.25 40.19
N ALA A 526 -0.17 19.36 39.68
CA ALA A 526 0.94 18.59 40.26
C ALA A 526 1.30 19.09 41.67
N ASP A 527 0.59 20.09 42.20
CA ASP A 527 0.83 20.67 43.53
C ASP A 527 -0.45 20.84 44.37
N ALA A 528 -1.34 19.85 44.35
CA ALA A 528 -2.51 19.86 45.25
C ALA A 528 -2.19 19.41 46.68
N SER A 529 -0.91 19.36 47.10
CA SER A 529 -0.54 18.90 48.43
C SER A 529 -0.13 20.02 49.41
N ASP A 530 -0.18 21.29 48.99
CA ASP A 530 0.11 22.39 49.97
C ASP A 530 -1.09 23.28 50.26
N SER A 531 -1.99 22.77 51.11
CA SER A 531 -3.17 23.49 51.62
C SER A 531 -2.87 24.52 52.70
N ALA A 532 -1.64 25.07 52.78
CA ALA A 532 -1.24 25.93 53.88
C ALA A 532 -0.80 27.35 53.49
N ASN A 533 -0.88 27.78 52.21
CA ASN A 533 -0.50 29.16 51.86
C ASN A 533 -1.50 29.85 50.93
N THR A 534 -2.57 30.38 51.54
CA THR A 534 -3.63 31.17 50.87
C THR A 534 -3.25 32.59 50.50
N THR A 535 -1.97 33.01 50.63
CA THR A 535 -1.57 34.43 50.46
C THR A 535 -0.76 34.70 49.20
N THR A 536 -0.39 33.70 48.41
CA THR A 536 0.44 33.91 47.20
C THR A 536 -0.27 33.59 45.88
N GLN A 537 -1.54 33.19 45.92
CA GLN A 537 -2.33 32.91 44.71
C GLN A 537 -2.86 34.14 43.97
N SER A 538 -2.74 35.33 44.56
CA SER A 538 -3.28 36.56 43.94
C SER A 538 -2.42 37.14 42.83
N ASN A 539 -1.20 36.66 42.60
CA ASN A 539 -0.31 37.20 41.55
C ASN A 539 -0.17 36.27 40.33
N LEU A 540 -0.76 35.06 40.34
CA LEU A 540 -0.85 34.17 39.15
C LEU A 540 -2.08 34.45 38.29
N SER A 541 -2.97 35.37 38.73
CA SER A 541 -4.23 35.65 38.05
C SER A 541 -4.14 36.68 36.92
N GLN A 542 -2.97 37.00 36.41
CA GLN A 542 -2.79 37.97 35.29
C GLN A 542 -2.19 37.34 34.03
N GLN A 543 -2.24 36.05 33.87
CA GLN A 543 -2.26 35.49 32.53
C GLN A 543 -3.71 35.14 32.19
N THR A 544 -4.43 36.12 31.70
CA THR A 544 -5.72 35.95 31.05
C THR A 544 -5.49 35.20 29.74
N PHE A 545 -5.37 33.86 29.82
CA PHE A 545 -5.85 33.04 28.74
C PHE A 545 -7.38 33.13 28.80
N ASP A 546 -8.01 33.43 27.70
CA ASP A 546 -9.45 33.61 27.56
C ASP A 546 -10.30 32.34 27.77
N GLY A 547 -9.84 31.41 28.59
CA GLY A 547 -10.59 30.23 29.04
C GLY A 547 -10.71 29.11 28.02
N THR A 548 -10.01 29.15 26.90
CA THR A 548 -9.97 28.02 25.92
C THR A 548 -8.54 27.56 25.69
N SER A 549 -8.33 26.25 25.66
CA SER A 549 -7.01 25.67 25.33
C SER A 549 -6.59 26.00 23.88
N GLY A 550 -7.47 26.56 23.08
CA GLY A 550 -7.30 26.78 21.65
C GLY A 550 -7.32 25.49 20.83
N ARG A 551 -7.46 24.34 21.47
CA ARG A 551 -7.53 23.01 20.82
C ARG A 551 -8.96 22.68 20.43
N LEU A 552 -9.11 21.85 19.40
CA LEU A 552 -10.39 21.28 19.01
C LEU A 552 -10.64 19.98 19.77
N ASN A 553 -11.86 19.81 20.25
CA ASN A 553 -12.34 18.52 20.72
C ASN A 553 -12.39 17.49 19.58
N ALA A 554 -12.43 16.21 19.91
CA ALA A 554 -12.72 15.16 18.94
C ALA A 554 -14.06 15.43 18.25
N LEU A 555 -14.18 15.06 16.98
CA LEU A 555 -15.42 15.23 16.22
C LEU A 555 -16.58 14.52 16.93
N ASP A 556 -17.63 15.25 17.22
CA ASP A 556 -18.91 14.67 17.66
C ASP A 556 -19.62 14.07 16.43
N VAL A 557 -19.40 12.76 16.21
CA VAL A 557 -19.88 12.03 15.04
C VAL A 557 -21.41 12.07 14.91
N PRO A 558 -22.23 11.89 15.98
CA PRO A 558 -23.69 12.03 15.89
C PRO A 558 -24.13 13.41 15.39
N THR A 559 -23.58 14.49 15.94
CA THR A 559 -23.89 15.86 15.51
C THR A 559 -23.45 16.10 14.07
N PHE A 560 -22.25 15.64 13.69
CA PHE A 560 -21.74 15.77 12.34
C PHE A 560 -22.60 15.04 11.30
N THR A 561 -22.95 13.77 11.55
CA THR A 561 -23.76 12.98 10.63
C THR A 561 -25.17 13.54 10.48
N THR A 562 -25.73 14.08 11.57
CA THR A 562 -27.03 14.77 11.55
C THR A 562 -26.97 16.03 10.70
N ALA A 563 -25.94 16.85 10.88
CA ALA A 563 -25.74 18.08 10.09
C ALA A 563 -25.55 17.74 8.59
N LEU A 564 -24.75 16.74 8.31
CA LEU A 564 -24.45 16.28 6.94
C LEU A 564 -25.72 15.75 6.24
N ALA A 565 -26.51 14.94 6.94
CA ALA A 565 -27.79 14.42 6.42
C ALA A 565 -28.82 15.53 6.20
N ALA A 566 -28.83 16.57 7.05
CA ALA A 566 -29.76 17.68 6.94
C ALA A 566 -29.38 18.65 5.79
N ASN A 567 -28.11 18.96 5.62
CA ASN A 567 -27.63 19.87 4.56
C ASN A 567 -26.15 19.68 4.25
N ALA A 568 -25.82 18.65 3.46
CA ALA A 568 -24.46 18.33 3.06
C ALA A 568 -23.75 19.52 2.36
N ASN A 569 -24.47 20.30 1.55
CA ASN A 569 -23.89 21.46 0.86
C ASN A 569 -23.47 22.58 1.82
N ALA A 570 -24.26 22.88 2.85
CA ALA A 570 -23.90 23.89 3.84
C ALA A 570 -22.71 23.43 4.69
N VAL A 571 -22.68 22.16 5.08
CA VAL A 571 -21.51 21.56 5.77
C VAL A 571 -20.28 21.61 4.87
N ALA A 572 -20.40 21.26 3.59
CA ALA A 572 -19.31 21.34 2.63
C ALA A 572 -18.74 22.77 2.49
N GLN A 573 -19.59 23.81 2.47
CA GLN A 573 -19.17 25.19 2.34
C GLN A 573 -18.28 25.69 3.49
N LEU A 574 -18.33 25.06 4.69
CA LEU A 574 -17.40 25.37 5.77
C LEU A 574 -15.94 25.00 5.41
N PHE A 575 -15.76 23.96 4.60
CA PHE A 575 -14.46 23.40 4.28
C PHE A 575 -14.04 23.70 2.83
N THR A 576 -15.00 23.92 1.94
CA THR A 576 -14.77 24.08 0.50
C THR A 576 -15.17 25.47 0.01
N GLY A 577 -14.54 25.94 -1.05
CA GLY A 577 -14.82 27.24 -1.64
C GLY A 577 -13.86 28.35 -1.20
N ALA A 578 -13.92 29.49 -1.91
CA ALA A 578 -12.94 30.57 -1.79
C ALA A 578 -12.89 31.24 -0.39
N ASN A 579 -14.01 31.23 0.33
CA ASN A 579 -14.15 31.87 1.64
C ASN A 579 -14.38 30.85 2.77
N SER A 580 -14.09 29.57 2.53
CA SER A 580 -14.22 28.53 3.57
C SER A 580 -13.16 28.74 4.67
N ILE A 581 -13.43 28.21 5.86
CA ILE A 581 -12.49 28.24 6.98
C ILE A 581 -11.15 27.63 6.57
N VAL A 582 -11.18 26.50 5.86
CA VAL A 582 -9.98 25.79 5.39
C VAL A 582 -9.18 26.64 4.38
N THR A 583 -9.86 27.33 3.47
CA THR A 583 -9.18 28.22 2.51
C THR A 583 -8.54 29.43 3.20
N GLN A 584 -9.21 30.00 4.19
CA GLN A 584 -8.68 31.12 4.97
C GLN A 584 -7.44 30.71 5.78
N ILE A 585 -7.54 29.59 6.52
CA ILE A 585 -6.40 29.02 7.25
C ILE A 585 -5.27 28.69 6.28
N GLY A 586 -5.58 28.01 5.16
CA GLY A 586 -4.59 27.64 4.16
C GLY A 586 -3.87 28.81 3.54
N SER A 587 -4.59 29.91 3.23
CA SER A 587 -4.00 31.14 2.71
C SER A 587 -3.08 31.80 3.72
N TYR A 588 -3.50 31.85 4.98
CA TYR A 588 -2.69 32.37 6.08
C TYR A 588 -1.43 31.54 6.29
N LEU A 589 -1.57 30.19 6.39
CA LEU A 589 -0.43 29.30 6.56
C LEU A 589 0.54 29.35 5.37
N THR A 590 0.05 29.50 4.14
CA THR A 590 0.91 29.71 2.97
C THR A 590 1.73 30.98 3.12
N SER A 591 1.14 32.07 3.64
CA SER A 591 1.86 33.33 3.87
C SER A 591 2.90 33.22 4.99
N VAL A 592 2.62 32.48 6.04
CA VAL A 592 3.49 32.30 7.22
C VAL A 592 4.62 31.29 6.94
N SER A 593 4.31 30.14 6.35
CA SER A 593 5.28 29.08 6.12
C SER A 593 6.11 29.28 4.86
N GLY A 594 5.57 29.97 3.85
CA GLY A 594 6.14 30.01 2.51
C GLY A 594 5.92 28.72 1.73
N LEU A 595 5.19 27.75 2.28
CA LEU A 595 4.84 26.48 1.65
C LEU A 595 3.41 26.57 1.08
N PRO A 596 3.17 26.05 -0.14
CA PRO A 596 1.83 26.08 -0.73
C PRO A 596 0.88 25.15 0.00
N THR A 597 -0.27 25.66 0.44
CA THR A 597 -1.36 24.80 0.92
C THR A 597 -2.16 24.29 -0.26
N GLN A 598 -2.16 22.98 -0.43
CA GLN A 598 -2.91 22.29 -1.49
C GLN A 598 -4.38 22.15 -1.10
N LEU A 599 -5.27 22.63 -1.95
CA LEU A 599 -6.71 22.38 -1.90
C LEU A 599 -7.11 21.61 -3.14
N THR A 600 -8.29 20.99 -3.12
CA THR A 600 -8.79 20.29 -4.31
C THR A 600 -8.96 21.28 -5.47
N GLY A 601 -8.11 21.11 -6.48
CA GLY A 601 -8.12 21.92 -7.70
C GLY A 601 -7.45 23.29 -7.62
N SER A 602 -6.85 23.67 -6.48
CA SER A 602 -6.20 24.98 -6.32
C SER A 602 -5.14 25.01 -5.21
N ILE A 603 -4.40 26.10 -5.15
CA ILE A 603 -3.50 26.40 -4.02
C ILE A 603 -4.12 27.58 -3.22
N ALA A 604 -4.18 27.44 -1.91
CA ALA A 604 -4.67 28.52 -1.05
C ALA A 604 -3.60 29.60 -0.89
N GLY A 605 -3.99 30.85 -1.14
CA GLY A 605 -3.16 32.04 -0.95
C GLY A 605 -2.04 32.20 -1.98
N THR A 606 -1.18 33.17 -1.74
CA THR A 606 -0.01 33.50 -2.57
C THR A 606 1.25 33.18 -1.78
N ILE A 607 2.18 32.46 -2.38
CA ILE A 607 3.49 32.15 -1.77
C ILE A 607 4.31 33.44 -1.69
N PRO A 608 4.69 33.91 -0.50
CA PRO A 608 5.47 35.12 -0.36
C PRO A 608 6.93 34.89 -0.73
N SER A 609 7.63 35.94 -1.15
CA SER A 609 9.08 35.87 -1.39
C SER A 609 9.90 35.70 -0.10
N LYS A 610 9.34 36.09 1.04
CA LYS A 610 9.86 35.83 2.39
C LYS A 610 8.69 35.43 3.29
N SER A 611 8.80 34.32 3.94
CA SER A 611 7.84 33.85 4.94
C SER A 611 8.28 34.22 6.35
N LEU A 612 7.38 34.17 7.32
CA LEU A 612 7.70 34.40 8.72
C LEU A 612 8.87 33.49 9.18
N PHE A 613 8.76 32.20 8.94
CA PHE A 613 9.80 31.26 9.35
C PHE A 613 11.14 31.49 8.65
N SER A 614 11.14 31.89 7.38
CA SER A 614 12.38 32.20 6.66
C SER A 614 13.03 33.46 7.19
N THR A 615 12.24 34.44 7.62
CA THR A 615 12.72 35.71 8.21
C THR A 615 13.33 35.46 9.60
N LEU A 616 12.60 34.80 10.49
CA LEU A 616 13.07 34.47 11.84
C LEU A 616 14.30 33.57 11.84
N SER A 617 14.32 32.58 10.95
CA SER A 617 15.48 31.70 10.79
C SER A 617 16.70 32.45 10.25
N GLY A 618 16.49 33.38 9.33
CA GLY A 618 17.57 34.26 8.82
C GLY A 618 18.14 35.17 9.91
N GLU A 619 17.29 35.83 10.67
CA GLU A 619 17.69 36.69 11.78
C GLU A 619 18.48 35.93 12.85
N ASN A 620 18.02 34.72 13.23
CA ASN A 620 18.75 33.87 14.18
C ASN A 620 20.10 33.44 13.61
N ALA A 621 20.18 33.08 12.33
CA ALA A 621 21.45 32.73 11.70
C ALA A 621 22.45 33.86 11.66
N ASP A 622 21.99 35.08 11.37
CA ASP A 622 22.83 36.29 11.39
C ASP A 622 23.36 36.59 12.80
N GLN A 623 22.50 36.47 13.82
CA GLN A 623 22.91 36.65 15.23
C GLN A 623 23.92 35.58 15.66
N ILE A 624 23.69 34.31 15.32
CA ILE A 624 24.62 33.23 15.60
C ILE A 624 25.99 33.51 14.96
N SER A 625 26.03 33.93 13.70
CA SER A 625 27.25 34.27 12.98
C SER A 625 28.00 35.45 13.66
N SER A 626 27.28 36.45 14.10
CA SER A 626 27.84 37.60 14.86
C SER A 626 28.46 37.15 16.18
N LEU A 627 27.74 36.32 16.96
CA LEU A 627 28.24 35.82 18.24
C LEU A 627 29.44 34.90 18.06
N GLN A 628 29.46 34.05 17.03
CA GLN A 628 30.63 33.22 16.69
C GLN A 628 31.87 34.07 16.35
N THR A 629 31.65 35.17 15.64
CA THR A 629 32.72 36.15 15.37
C THR A 629 33.26 36.75 16.66
N GLN A 630 32.39 37.13 17.60
CA GLN A 630 32.80 37.67 18.91
C GLN A 630 33.58 36.62 19.73
N ILE A 631 33.12 35.35 19.74
CA ILE A 631 33.83 34.23 20.38
C ILE A 631 35.23 34.10 19.80
N ALA A 632 35.36 34.08 18.46
CA ALA A 632 36.66 34.02 17.79
C ALA A 632 37.59 35.18 18.16
N LEU A 633 37.04 36.38 18.30
CA LEU A 633 37.82 37.57 18.75
C LEU A 633 38.33 37.38 20.18
N VAL A 634 37.50 36.94 21.13
CA VAL A 634 37.89 36.67 22.51
C VAL A 634 38.97 35.60 22.58
N THR A 635 38.79 34.52 21.85
CA THR A 635 39.77 33.43 21.76
C THR A 635 41.12 33.91 21.21
N ASN A 636 41.09 34.68 20.12
CA ASN A 636 42.31 35.28 19.55
C ASN A 636 43.00 36.22 20.52
N GLN A 637 42.25 37.08 21.23
CA GLN A 637 42.82 38.00 22.22
C GLN A 637 43.47 37.25 23.39
N ALA A 638 42.80 36.20 23.89
CA ALA A 638 43.38 35.34 24.94
C ALA A 638 44.69 34.69 24.50
N ASN A 639 44.74 34.20 23.27
CA ASN A 639 45.94 33.61 22.71
C ASN A 639 47.08 34.63 22.52
N LEU A 640 46.77 35.83 22.03
CA LEU A 640 47.78 36.91 21.88
C LEU A 640 48.34 37.30 23.23
N GLN A 641 47.48 37.49 24.24
CA GLN A 641 47.91 37.82 25.61
C GLN A 641 48.77 36.73 26.24
N ALA A 642 48.36 35.44 26.05
CA ALA A 642 49.16 34.31 26.50
C ALA A 642 50.56 34.29 25.88
N ASN A 643 50.63 34.58 24.58
CA ASN A 643 51.92 34.65 23.90
C ASN A 643 52.80 35.83 24.35
N GLN A 644 52.20 36.98 24.60
CA GLN A 644 52.92 38.13 25.15
C GLN A 644 53.47 37.82 26.55
N LEU A 645 52.64 37.27 27.42
CA LEU A 645 53.05 36.85 28.77
C LEU A 645 54.20 35.84 28.72
N ARG A 646 54.15 34.87 27.79
CA ARG A 646 55.25 33.90 27.59
C ARG A 646 56.54 34.63 27.23
N GLN A 647 56.49 35.61 26.33
CA GLN A 647 57.67 36.38 25.95
C GLN A 647 58.22 37.21 27.10
N GLU A 648 57.36 37.91 27.86
CA GLU A 648 57.76 38.71 29.03
C GLU A 648 58.39 37.84 30.11
N PHE A 649 57.78 36.69 30.42
CA PHE A 649 58.37 35.74 31.38
C PHE A 649 59.67 35.16 30.91
N THR A 650 59.83 34.80 29.62
CA THR A 650 61.10 34.35 29.06
C THR A 650 62.17 35.41 29.18
N ASN A 651 61.86 36.65 28.90
CA ASN A 651 62.81 37.78 29.06
C ASN A 651 63.18 37.97 30.55
N SER A 652 62.19 37.89 31.46
CA SER A 652 62.46 37.98 32.87
C SER A 652 63.33 36.88 33.40
N GLU A 653 63.12 35.62 32.98
CA GLU A 653 63.98 34.47 33.34
C GLU A 653 65.39 34.65 32.83
N THR A 654 65.59 35.18 31.63
CA THR A 654 66.92 35.48 31.08
C THR A 654 67.62 36.53 31.94
N GLN A 655 66.92 37.60 32.36
CA GLN A 655 67.51 38.65 33.21
C GLN A 655 67.84 38.09 34.61
N ILE A 656 66.99 37.24 35.21
CA ILE A 656 67.26 36.61 36.50
C ILE A 656 68.45 35.68 36.40
N ALA A 657 68.59 34.89 35.33
CA ALA A 657 69.73 34.03 35.09
C ALA A 657 71.03 34.82 34.94
N GLU A 658 70.99 35.98 34.22
CA GLU A 658 72.14 36.90 34.13
C GLU A 658 72.53 37.50 35.49
N LEU A 659 71.53 37.92 36.29
CA LEU A 659 71.79 38.43 37.64
C LEU A 659 72.36 37.38 38.56
N GLN A 660 71.88 36.12 38.50
CA GLN A 660 72.42 34.98 39.28
C GLN A 660 73.86 34.64 38.84
N SER A 661 74.15 34.73 37.54
CA SER A 661 75.50 34.58 37.02
C SER A 661 76.44 35.66 37.56
N MET A 662 76.04 36.95 37.50
CA MET A 662 76.80 38.06 38.08
C MET A 662 76.96 37.91 39.60
N GLN A 663 75.95 37.45 40.33
CA GLN A 663 76.02 37.19 41.77
C GLN A 663 77.04 36.08 42.08
N SER A 664 77.09 35.04 41.26
CA SER A 664 78.04 33.94 41.44
C SER A 664 79.48 34.39 41.11
N GLU A 665 79.66 35.25 40.11
CA GLU A 665 80.95 35.89 39.83
C GLU A 665 81.41 36.80 40.94
N LEU A 666 80.54 37.61 41.53
CA LEU A 666 80.82 38.47 42.66
C LEU A 666 81.17 37.66 43.90
N ALA A 667 80.48 36.57 44.16
CA ALA A 667 80.84 35.65 45.24
C ALA A 667 82.18 34.97 45.06
N ALA A 668 82.57 34.63 43.80
CA ALA A 668 83.85 34.11 43.47
C ALA A 668 85.02 35.16 43.69
N LEU A 669 84.76 36.41 43.37
CA LEU A 669 85.66 37.52 43.59
C LEU A 669 85.82 37.85 45.09
N GLY A 670 84.68 37.81 45.89
CA GLY A 670 84.75 38.05 47.31
C GLY A 670 85.36 36.92 48.13
N GLY A 671 85.35 35.67 47.61
CA GLY A 671 86.02 34.53 48.23
C GLY A 671 87.54 34.47 48.06
N SER A 672 88.10 35.26 47.17
CA SER A 672 89.54 35.27 46.91
C SER A 672 90.38 36.26 47.76
N THR A 673 89.74 36.98 48.70
CA THR A 673 90.40 37.97 49.55
C THR A 673 90.66 37.54 50.98
N THR A 674 90.42 36.27 51.35
CA THR A 674 90.67 35.79 52.73
C THR A 674 91.56 34.57 52.78
N SER A 675 92.71 34.60 52.07
CA SER A 675 93.79 33.66 52.31
C SER A 675 95.19 34.27 52.01
N SER A 676 95.56 35.25 52.81
CA SER A 676 96.96 35.51 53.10
C SER A 676 97.06 36.40 54.29
N SER A 677 97.24 35.80 55.42
CA SER A 677 98.17 36.24 56.49
C SER A 677 98.12 35.31 57.72
N GLY A 678 99.27 34.69 57.98
CA GLY A 678 99.68 34.14 59.25
C GLY A 678 99.92 32.68 59.27
#